data_9397331390470dcb82c2b83f83ac1231
#
_entry.id   9397331390470dcb82c2b83f83ac1231
#
_cell.length_a   1.000
_cell.length_b   1.000
_cell.length_c   1.000
_cell.angle_alpha   90.00
_cell.angle_beta   90.00
_cell.angle_gamma   90.00
#
_symmetry.space_group_name_H-M   'P 1'
#
loop_
_entity.id
_entity.type
_entity.pdbx_description
1 polymer ?
#
loop_
_entity_poly.entity_id
_entity_poly.type
_entity_poly.pdbx_seq_one_letter_code
_entity_poly.pdbx_strand_id
1 'polypeptide(L)'
;YPPFTRPSFCLPPANVNQLRLIHGSCRIPHGNGPDTLPLLDGLIAQGANNPYARPHQLMLTGDQIYADDVGYAMSMMLSDAGEALLGWSEEVSVKFMSQPARTIRVADLSLAGREIGLMFDAGFTSVDLICQLIGLGEYIAMYLFVWSDALWPSPAADLPTYGQILARFQANEQLGDPGFGRRIGNLDRSGIEKQTARTLDFRNTLPQVRRALANIPSYMIFDDHEITDDWNMTRLICQTMYSSDLGLRVIQNGLTAYALCQHWGNMPNQFDTSATPLPAGAKLQLVLDGINAATHATAGPALRRLLGVHEHAVLAARRPYSVFHDADALDYHYTVEGPGHQIIVTDTRTWRSFSGGAHDGGEFLPGAQLARQIVNTPPTGDRALLVVLTTNAPPVQPIRSTTRHPVLTREVALKFEDDGSPDIYEAWELPAKATDRLYKAISEKLPLITIPFAGTVRRGHAILLSGDVHTSFASRLLFNATARFEDPQASPQPVTAVYAQLVASSFRKQTGNTVGQHRDGYTFAPAWIVKKILIPDHKPEGYIGWNLPAGVKKRVANIKNNPGSGNSYTPVKIKGPTTVSMWNLTFGMIAEVPPDYSYRLDYLLAVLEGGLPSTPPPIPPMPTGTSDEDRRRAAAAYHAATGNYRIFNQANVTRREVVGVNNIAEITFDWFANGDRFVLHTLRWHDQGTGNLTFTTYVVSLNPSDPTYPEIKPLPP
;
A
#
# COMPACT_ATOMS: atom_id res chain seq x y z
N TYR A 1 5.78 -9.17 -29.64
CA TYR A 1 5.96 -7.83 -30.25
C TYR A 1 6.91 -7.95 -31.43
N PRO A 2 6.52 -7.48 -32.63
CA PRO A 2 7.42 -7.49 -33.77
C PRO A 2 8.73 -6.74 -33.49
N PRO A 3 9.89 -7.23 -33.98
CA PRO A 3 10.04 -8.40 -34.88
C PRO A 3 10.11 -9.76 -34.15
N PHE A 4 9.92 -9.80 -32.84
CA PHE A 4 10.04 -11.03 -32.06
C PHE A 4 8.81 -11.93 -32.27
N THR A 5 9.06 -13.21 -32.51
CA THR A 5 8.02 -14.25 -32.65
C THR A 5 7.73 -14.99 -31.35
N ARG A 6 8.52 -14.73 -30.32
CA ARG A 6 8.40 -15.31 -28.96
C ARG A 6 8.41 -14.21 -27.91
N PRO A 7 7.97 -14.48 -26.69
CA PRO A 7 8.18 -13.57 -25.57
C PRO A 7 9.64 -13.12 -25.46
N SER A 8 9.83 -11.85 -25.18
CA SER A 8 11.16 -11.22 -25.07
C SER A 8 11.14 -10.17 -23.98
N PHE A 9 12.30 -9.90 -23.38
CA PHE A 9 12.47 -8.86 -22.37
C PHE A 9 13.84 -8.21 -22.51
N CYS A 10 14.03 -7.05 -21.88
CA CYS A 10 15.30 -6.37 -21.78
C CYS A 10 15.88 -6.55 -20.38
N LEU A 11 17.17 -6.86 -20.30
CA LEU A 11 17.88 -6.84 -19.03
C LEU A 11 18.07 -5.39 -18.57
N PRO A 12 18.00 -5.14 -17.25
CA PRO A 12 18.27 -3.81 -16.71
C PRO A 12 19.68 -3.33 -17.10
N PRO A 13 19.83 -2.06 -17.51
CA PRO A 13 21.13 -1.49 -17.86
C PRO A 13 21.96 -1.15 -16.62
N ALA A 14 23.28 -1.05 -16.78
CA ALA A 14 24.18 -0.56 -15.74
C ALA A 14 24.06 0.96 -15.54
N ASN A 15 23.76 1.69 -16.60
CA ASN A 15 23.52 3.14 -16.55
C ASN A 15 22.10 3.43 -16.07
N VAL A 16 21.97 4.00 -14.88
CA VAL A 16 20.68 4.30 -14.26
C VAL A 16 19.82 5.25 -15.12
N ASN A 17 20.42 6.16 -15.90
CA ASN A 17 19.67 7.03 -16.82
C ASN A 17 18.92 6.27 -17.93
N GLN A 18 19.26 5.02 -18.14
CA GLN A 18 18.60 4.16 -19.13
C GLN A 18 17.64 3.17 -18.47
N LEU A 19 17.60 3.12 -17.13
CA LEU A 19 16.72 2.24 -16.39
C LEU A 19 15.28 2.76 -16.43
N ARG A 20 14.33 1.87 -16.71
CA ARG A 20 12.90 2.15 -16.71
C ARG A 20 12.19 1.10 -15.88
N LEU A 21 11.63 1.52 -14.75
CA LEU A 21 10.84 0.67 -13.88
C LEU A 21 9.36 1.02 -14.04
N ILE A 22 8.51 0.01 -14.01
CA ILE A 22 7.06 0.18 -13.97
C ILE A 22 6.59 -0.22 -12.57
N HIS A 23 5.62 0.52 -12.04
CA HIS A 23 5.14 0.32 -10.70
C HIS A 23 3.62 0.54 -10.60
N GLY A 24 2.97 -0.20 -9.70
CA GLY A 24 1.57 0.00 -9.34
C GLY A 24 1.03 -1.09 -8.41
N SER A 25 -0.22 -0.89 -7.96
CA SER A 25 -0.92 -1.77 -7.02
C SER A 25 -2.44 -1.68 -7.19
N CYS A 26 -3.19 -2.39 -6.38
CA CYS A 26 -4.64 -2.26 -6.20
C CYS A 26 -5.44 -2.43 -7.50
N ARG A 27 -5.69 -3.69 -7.87
CA ARG A 27 -6.36 -4.03 -9.13
C ARG A 27 -7.56 -4.95 -8.90
N ILE A 28 -8.75 -4.35 -8.79
CA ILE A 28 -10.00 -5.08 -8.59
C ILE A 28 -10.77 -5.28 -9.91
N PRO A 29 -11.22 -6.49 -10.25
CA PRO A 29 -11.85 -6.79 -11.54
C PRO A 29 -13.11 -5.97 -11.84
N HIS A 30 -13.97 -5.73 -10.87
CA HIS A 30 -15.21 -4.95 -11.03
C HIS A 30 -15.07 -3.49 -10.60
N GLY A 31 -13.83 -2.99 -10.43
CA GLY A 31 -13.53 -1.61 -10.04
C GLY A 31 -14.05 -0.57 -11.01
N ASN A 32 -14.20 0.64 -10.49
CA ASN A 32 -14.59 1.79 -11.31
C ASN A 32 -13.46 2.25 -12.23
N GLY A 33 -13.85 2.78 -13.38
CA GLY A 33 -12.91 3.34 -14.36
C GLY A 33 -12.13 2.28 -15.15
N PRO A 34 -11.31 2.71 -16.11
CA PRO A 34 -10.53 1.82 -16.95
C PRO A 34 -9.43 1.11 -16.16
N ASP A 35 -9.14 -0.13 -16.52
CA ASP A 35 -7.94 -0.84 -16.07
C ASP A 35 -6.72 -0.22 -16.75
N THR A 36 -5.69 0.15 -15.98
CA THR A 36 -4.52 0.82 -16.51
C THR A 36 -3.30 -0.10 -16.68
N LEU A 37 -3.32 -1.30 -16.12
CA LEU A 37 -2.25 -2.28 -16.34
C LEU A 37 -2.06 -2.65 -17.83
N PRO A 38 -3.10 -2.72 -18.68
CA PRO A 38 -2.96 -2.94 -20.13
C PRO A 38 -2.12 -1.87 -20.85
N LEU A 39 -1.96 -0.68 -20.30
CA LEU A 39 -1.09 0.36 -20.87
C LEU A 39 0.38 -0.09 -20.96
N LEU A 40 0.79 -1.01 -20.09
CA LEU A 40 2.12 -1.63 -20.13
C LEU A 40 2.37 -2.33 -21.47
N ASP A 41 1.37 -2.98 -22.03
CA ASP A 41 1.47 -3.63 -23.34
C ASP A 41 1.87 -2.64 -24.44
N GLY A 42 1.27 -1.46 -24.44
CA GLY A 42 1.61 -0.38 -25.33
C GLY A 42 3.03 0.18 -25.11
N LEU A 43 3.45 0.34 -23.87
CA LEU A 43 4.80 0.80 -23.53
C LEU A 43 5.87 -0.20 -24.00
N ILE A 44 5.63 -1.49 -23.81
CA ILE A 44 6.52 -2.54 -24.31
C ILE A 44 6.56 -2.54 -25.84
N ALA A 45 5.40 -2.42 -26.50
CA ALA A 45 5.32 -2.40 -27.96
C ALA A 45 6.10 -1.22 -28.57
N GLN A 46 5.98 -0.03 -27.99
CA GLN A 46 6.70 1.18 -28.44
C GLN A 46 8.23 1.03 -28.29
N GLY A 47 8.67 0.35 -27.24
CA GLY A 47 10.09 0.12 -26.96
C GLY A 47 10.63 -1.22 -27.48
N ALA A 48 9.86 -2.04 -28.21
CA ALA A 48 10.19 -3.43 -28.49
C ALA A 48 11.58 -3.65 -29.08
N ASN A 49 12.01 -2.76 -29.98
CA ASN A 49 13.32 -2.82 -30.69
C ASN A 49 14.41 -1.94 -30.04
N ASN A 50 14.09 -1.23 -28.98
CA ASN A 50 15.03 -0.33 -28.32
C ASN A 50 15.16 -0.71 -26.83
N PRO A 51 16.27 -1.36 -26.43
CA PRO A 51 16.46 -1.80 -25.05
C PRO A 51 16.48 -0.65 -24.04
N TYR A 52 16.70 0.59 -24.47
CA TYR A 52 16.72 1.75 -23.59
C TYR A 52 15.36 2.47 -23.50
N ALA A 53 14.45 2.19 -24.43
CA ALA A 53 13.08 2.73 -24.40
C ALA A 53 12.09 1.74 -23.81
N ARG A 54 12.41 0.44 -23.80
CA ARG A 54 11.56 -0.62 -23.29
C ARG A 54 11.61 -0.66 -21.78
N PRO A 55 10.46 -0.84 -21.08
CA PRO A 55 10.45 -1.12 -19.65
C PRO A 55 11.25 -2.37 -19.29
N HIS A 56 12.03 -2.31 -18.21
CA HIS A 56 12.93 -3.39 -17.80
C HIS A 56 12.34 -4.30 -16.73
N GLN A 57 11.60 -3.73 -15.78
CA GLN A 57 11.05 -4.47 -14.64
C GLN A 57 9.69 -3.88 -14.25
N LEU A 58 8.77 -4.76 -13.86
CA LEU A 58 7.47 -4.41 -13.27
C LEU A 58 7.49 -4.75 -11.79
N MET A 59 7.18 -3.77 -10.95
CA MET A 59 7.05 -3.91 -9.49
C MET A 59 5.59 -3.77 -9.08
N LEU A 60 5.01 -4.83 -8.52
CA LEU A 60 3.64 -4.85 -8.02
C LEU A 60 3.68 -4.83 -6.49
N THR A 61 3.09 -3.78 -5.90
CA THR A 61 3.23 -3.44 -4.49
C THR A 61 1.97 -3.74 -3.69
N GLY A 62 1.38 -4.90 -3.88
CA GLY A 62 0.20 -5.36 -3.14
C GLY A 62 -1.11 -5.26 -3.89
N ASP A 63 -2.13 -5.92 -3.38
CA ASP A 63 -3.52 -5.95 -3.88
C ASP A 63 -3.62 -6.32 -5.35
N GLN A 64 -2.88 -7.34 -5.76
CA GLN A 64 -3.02 -7.88 -7.10
C GLN A 64 -4.32 -8.64 -7.29
N ILE A 65 -4.86 -9.16 -6.18
CA ILE A 65 -6.23 -9.67 -6.07
C ILE A 65 -6.93 -9.00 -4.89
N TYR A 66 -8.23 -9.00 -4.92
CA TYR A 66 -9.11 -8.63 -3.82
C TYR A 66 -9.91 -9.87 -3.45
N ALA A 67 -9.38 -10.65 -2.50
CA ALA A 67 -10.01 -11.90 -2.07
C ALA A 67 -11.30 -11.65 -1.29
N ASP A 68 -11.45 -10.47 -0.73
CA ASP A 68 -12.55 -10.03 0.12
C ASP A 68 -13.57 -9.12 -0.57
N ASP A 69 -13.24 -8.58 -1.75
CA ASP A 69 -14.14 -7.73 -2.55
C ASP A 69 -14.22 -8.29 -3.98
N VAL A 70 -14.90 -9.43 -4.11
CA VAL A 70 -15.12 -10.11 -5.39
C VAL A 70 -16.52 -9.80 -5.91
N GLY A 71 -16.63 -9.39 -7.16
CA GLY A 71 -17.94 -9.18 -7.80
C GLY A 71 -18.77 -10.48 -7.85
N TYR A 72 -20.09 -10.38 -7.65
CA TYR A 72 -20.98 -11.54 -7.52
C TYR A 72 -20.86 -12.56 -8.66
N ALA A 73 -20.84 -12.09 -9.91
CA ALA A 73 -20.69 -12.97 -11.08
C ALA A 73 -19.35 -13.71 -11.06
N MET A 74 -18.28 -12.99 -10.71
CA MET A 74 -16.95 -13.57 -10.62
C MET A 74 -16.83 -14.56 -9.46
N SER A 75 -17.43 -14.26 -8.30
CA SER A 75 -17.46 -15.17 -7.16
C SER A 75 -18.09 -16.53 -7.50
N MET A 76 -19.19 -16.55 -8.26
CA MET A 76 -19.76 -17.80 -8.78
C MET A 76 -18.77 -18.56 -9.66
N MET A 77 -18.16 -17.85 -10.63
CA MET A 77 -17.21 -18.47 -11.57
C MET A 77 -15.98 -19.03 -10.84
N LEU A 78 -15.46 -18.31 -9.85
CA LEU A 78 -14.31 -18.75 -9.09
C LEU A 78 -14.60 -19.98 -8.24
N SER A 79 -15.81 -20.07 -7.66
CA SER A 79 -16.25 -21.23 -6.91
C SER A 79 -16.34 -22.48 -7.79
N ASP A 80 -16.99 -22.35 -8.98
CA ASP A 80 -17.14 -23.45 -9.92
C ASP A 80 -15.79 -23.86 -10.54
N ALA A 81 -14.94 -22.89 -10.90
CA ALA A 81 -13.60 -23.13 -11.43
C ALA A 81 -12.68 -23.75 -10.37
N GLY A 82 -12.79 -23.32 -9.12
CA GLY A 82 -11.98 -23.82 -8.01
C GLY A 82 -12.20 -25.32 -7.76
N GLU A 83 -13.44 -25.79 -7.74
CA GLU A 83 -13.75 -27.22 -7.65
C GLU A 83 -13.18 -28.01 -8.84
N ALA A 84 -13.34 -27.45 -10.05
CA ALA A 84 -12.83 -28.09 -11.27
C ALA A 84 -11.28 -28.17 -11.29
N LEU A 85 -10.59 -27.12 -10.82
CA LEU A 85 -9.13 -27.09 -10.77
C LEU A 85 -8.55 -28.06 -9.72
N LEU A 86 -9.18 -28.17 -8.56
CA LEU A 86 -8.76 -29.10 -7.53
C LEU A 86 -9.08 -30.56 -7.89
N GLY A 87 -10.17 -30.81 -8.63
CA GLY A 87 -10.68 -32.15 -8.92
C GLY A 87 -11.32 -32.83 -7.72
N TRP A 88 -11.56 -32.12 -6.62
CA TRP A 88 -12.24 -32.56 -5.41
C TRP A 88 -12.92 -31.38 -4.70
N SER A 89 -13.92 -31.67 -3.88
CA SER A 89 -14.64 -30.63 -3.12
C SER A 89 -13.95 -30.35 -1.81
N GLU A 90 -13.55 -29.08 -1.60
CA GLU A 90 -12.98 -28.63 -0.33
C GLU A 90 -14.07 -28.39 0.70
N GLU A 91 -13.83 -28.83 1.94
CA GLU A 91 -14.70 -28.62 3.08
C GLU A 91 -14.01 -27.76 4.14
N VAL A 92 -14.81 -26.91 4.78
CA VAL A 92 -14.37 -26.03 5.88
C VAL A 92 -15.27 -26.19 7.09
N SER A 93 -14.66 -26.01 8.29
CA SER A 93 -15.41 -25.93 9.55
C SER A 93 -15.90 -24.51 9.71
N VAL A 94 -17.21 -24.31 9.82
CA VAL A 94 -17.82 -22.99 10.01
C VAL A 94 -18.70 -23.00 11.24
N LYS A 95 -18.52 -22.01 12.10
CA LYS A 95 -19.36 -21.78 13.27
C LYS A 95 -20.27 -20.59 13.02
N PHE A 96 -21.58 -20.84 13.01
CA PHE A 96 -22.57 -19.79 12.87
C PHE A 96 -23.05 -19.32 14.24
N MET A 97 -22.57 -18.18 14.70
CA MET A 97 -22.92 -17.56 15.98
C MET A 97 -22.87 -18.58 17.16
N SER A 98 -23.99 -18.84 17.79
CA SER A 98 -24.11 -19.78 18.94
C SER A 98 -24.28 -21.25 18.54
N GLN A 99 -24.31 -21.55 17.25
CA GLN A 99 -24.45 -22.93 16.76
C GLN A 99 -23.13 -23.71 16.89
N PRO A 100 -23.20 -25.04 17.06
CA PRO A 100 -22.00 -25.86 16.90
C PRO A 100 -21.37 -25.71 15.52
N ALA A 101 -20.03 -25.84 15.46
CA ALA A 101 -19.33 -25.84 14.18
C ALA A 101 -19.85 -26.98 13.28
N ARG A 102 -20.02 -26.68 12.00
CA ARG A 102 -20.44 -27.62 10.95
C ARG A 102 -19.40 -27.66 9.84
N THR A 103 -19.17 -28.84 9.32
CA THR A 103 -18.36 -29.02 8.11
C THR A 103 -19.24 -28.80 6.89
N ILE A 104 -18.85 -27.86 6.03
CA ILE A 104 -19.64 -27.46 4.85
C ILE A 104 -18.69 -27.37 3.67
N ARG A 105 -19.15 -27.79 2.49
CA ARG A 105 -18.41 -27.61 1.25
C ARG A 105 -18.28 -26.12 0.91
N VAL A 106 -17.10 -25.69 0.48
CA VAL A 106 -16.85 -24.29 0.11
C VAL A 106 -17.80 -23.82 -0.98
N ALA A 107 -18.09 -24.66 -2.00
CA ALA A 107 -19.01 -24.33 -3.07
C ALA A 107 -20.46 -24.09 -2.57
N ASP A 108 -20.89 -24.79 -1.53
CA ASP A 108 -22.21 -24.61 -0.93
C ASP A 108 -22.31 -23.29 -0.13
N LEU A 109 -21.18 -22.67 0.24
CA LEU A 109 -21.12 -21.35 0.85
C LEU A 109 -21.04 -20.20 -0.20
N SER A 110 -21.00 -20.52 -1.50
CA SER A 110 -20.91 -19.50 -2.54
C SER A 110 -22.12 -18.58 -2.52
N LEU A 111 -21.87 -17.26 -2.40
CA LEU A 111 -22.85 -16.17 -2.34
C LEU A 111 -23.83 -16.21 -1.16
N ALA A 112 -23.73 -17.14 -0.23
CA ALA A 112 -24.59 -17.15 0.95
C ALA A 112 -23.94 -17.89 2.12
N GLY A 113 -24.10 -17.35 3.31
CA GLY A 113 -23.61 -17.94 4.54
C GLY A 113 -22.13 -17.73 4.89
N ARG A 114 -21.34 -17.15 4.00
CA ARG A 114 -19.93 -16.83 4.25
C ARG A 114 -19.78 -15.73 5.28
N GLU A 115 -20.51 -14.63 5.09
CA GLU A 115 -20.36 -13.42 5.91
C GLU A 115 -20.55 -13.67 7.41
N ILE A 116 -21.46 -14.57 7.79
CA ILE A 116 -21.73 -14.84 9.23
C ILE A 116 -20.54 -15.54 9.88
N GLY A 117 -20.05 -16.62 9.26
CA GLY A 117 -18.89 -17.34 9.77
C GLY A 117 -17.66 -16.46 9.80
N LEU A 118 -17.39 -15.72 8.71
CA LEU A 118 -16.22 -14.85 8.60
C LEU A 118 -16.26 -13.69 9.61
N MET A 119 -17.40 -13.02 9.75
CA MET A 119 -17.56 -11.89 10.68
C MET A 119 -17.53 -12.32 12.14
N PHE A 120 -18.34 -13.31 12.53
CA PHE A 120 -18.56 -13.64 13.96
C PHE A 120 -17.64 -14.73 14.51
N ASP A 121 -17.14 -15.65 13.66
CA ASP A 121 -16.22 -16.70 14.09
C ASP A 121 -14.76 -16.30 13.79
N ALA A 122 -14.46 -15.79 12.58
CA ALA A 122 -13.12 -15.44 12.18
C ALA A 122 -12.75 -13.97 12.39
N GLY A 123 -13.71 -13.07 12.67
CA GLY A 123 -13.46 -11.66 12.98
C GLY A 123 -12.99 -10.84 11.80
N PHE A 124 -13.43 -11.18 10.59
CA PHE A 124 -13.14 -10.42 9.37
C PHE A 124 -13.94 -9.12 9.36
N THR A 125 -13.33 -8.06 8.86
CA THR A 125 -13.84 -6.68 8.90
C THR A 125 -14.32 -6.16 7.55
N SER A 126 -13.97 -6.80 6.45
CA SER A 126 -14.38 -6.40 5.10
C SER A 126 -15.90 -6.24 4.96
N VAL A 127 -16.31 -5.26 4.16
CA VAL A 127 -17.73 -4.93 3.95
C VAL A 127 -18.44 -5.89 2.98
N ASP A 128 -17.71 -6.61 2.14
CA ASP A 128 -18.22 -7.48 1.08
C ASP A 128 -17.96 -8.98 1.33
N LEU A 129 -17.96 -9.41 2.60
CA LEU A 129 -17.68 -10.78 3.05
C LEU A 129 -18.54 -11.86 2.38
N ILE A 130 -19.68 -11.49 1.80
CA ILE A 130 -20.54 -12.44 1.05
C ILE A 130 -19.82 -13.06 -0.15
N CYS A 131 -18.85 -12.36 -0.71
CA CYS A 131 -18.04 -12.80 -1.85
C CYS A 131 -16.58 -13.11 -1.47
N GLN A 132 -16.21 -13.06 -0.19
CA GLN A 132 -14.88 -13.39 0.28
C GLN A 132 -14.45 -14.79 -0.18
N LEU A 133 -13.24 -14.94 -0.68
CA LEU A 133 -12.67 -16.24 -1.02
C LEU A 133 -12.34 -17.04 0.24
N ILE A 134 -12.67 -18.32 0.24
CA ILE A 134 -12.40 -19.24 1.36
C ILE A 134 -11.53 -20.42 0.90
N GLY A 135 -11.92 -21.05 -0.23
CA GLY A 135 -11.29 -22.26 -0.71
C GLY A 135 -9.97 -22.05 -1.45
N LEU A 136 -9.06 -23.01 -1.30
CA LEU A 136 -7.79 -23.01 -2.05
C LEU A 136 -8.03 -22.93 -3.56
N GLY A 137 -9.01 -23.67 -4.06
CA GLY A 137 -9.38 -23.65 -5.48
C GLY A 137 -9.88 -22.28 -5.93
N GLU A 138 -10.65 -21.58 -5.10
CA GLU A 138 -11.13 -20.23 -5.40
C GLU A 138 -9.97 -19.22 -5.48
N TYR A 139 -9.01 -19.29 -4.56
CA TYR A 139 -7.81 -18.44 -4.58
C TYR A 139 -6.93 -18.69 -5.80
N ILE A 140 -6.68 -19.94 -6.16
CA ILE A 140 -5.92 -20.30 -7.37
C ILE A 140 -6.66 -19.82 -8.61
N ALA A 141 -7.99 -20.07 -8.69
CA ALA A 141 -8.83 -19.58 -9.80
C ALA A 141 -8.72 -18.05 -9.91
N MET A 142 -8.78 -17.31 -8.79
CA MET A 142 -8.68 -15.84 -8.79
C MET A 142 -7.38 -15.38 -9.45
N TYR A 143 -6.21 -15.92 -9.07
CA TYR A 143 -4.95 -15.57 -9.72
C TYR A 143 -4.93 -15.89 -11.22
N LEU A 144 -5.48 -17.03 -11.63
CA LEU A 144 -5.55 -17.38 -13.05
C LEU A 144 -6.46 -16.43 -13.83
N PHE A 145 -7.59 -16.03 -13.25
CA PHE A 145 -8.57 -15.15 -13.89
C PHE A 145 -8.10 -13.69 -13.97
N VAL A 146 -7.33 -13.20 -13.01
CA VAL A 146 -6.85 -11.79 -13.05
C VAL A 146 -5.66 -11.56 -13.97
N TRP A 147 -4.90 -12.61 -14.30
CA TRP A 147 -3.70 -12.51 -15.15
C TRP A 147 -3.90 -12.99 -16.58
N SER A 148 -4.95 -13.76 -16.87
CA SER A 148 -5.14 -14.38 -18.17
C SER A 148 -6.61 -14.52 -18.53
N ASP A 149 -6.90 -14.37 -19.81
CA ASP A 149 -8.22 -14.64 -20.41
C ASP A 149 -8.47 -16.13 -20.73
N ALA A 150 -7.48 -17.00 -20.51
CA ALA A 150 -7.50 -18.39 -20.99
C ALA A 150 -8.60 -19.26 -20.35
N LEU A 151 -8.97 -19.00 -19.09
CA LEU A 151 -10.00 -19.74 -18.36
C LEU A 151 -11.38 -19.06 -18.36
N TRP A 152 -11.47 -17.87 -18.95
CA TRP A 152 -12.74 -17.17 -19.02
C TRP A 152 -13.67 -17.81 -20.05
N PRO A 153 -15.00 -17.73 -19.84
CA PRO A 153 -15.98 -18.20 -20.83
C PRO A 153 -15.76 -17.57 -22.20
N SER A 154 -16.02 -18.32 -23.23
CA SER A 154 -16.00 -17.85 -24.62
C SER A 154 -17.29 -18.28 -25.33
N PRO A 155 -18.12 -17.35 -25.80
CA PRO A 155 -17.91 -15.89 -25.79
C PRO A 155 -18.03 -15.26 -24.40
N ALA A 156 -17.48 -14.04 -24.24
CA ALA A 156 -17.51 -13.30 -22.99
C ALA A 156 -18.93 -12.89 -22.50
N ALA A 157 -19.95 -13.10 -23.34
CA ALA A 157 -21.34 -12.84 -22.99
C ALA A 157 -21.92 -13.85 -21.96
N ASP A 158 -21.18 -14.92 -21.67
CA ASP A 158 -21.66 -16.01 -20.80
C ASP A 158 -21.30 -15.82 -19.32
N LEU A 159 -21.05 -14.57 -18.89
CA LEU A 159 -20.94 -14.28 -17.47
C LEU A 159 -22.28 -14.53 -16.75
N PRO A 160 -22.25 -14.99 -15.48
CA PRO A 160 -23.46 -15.24 -14.72
C PRO A 160 -24.39 -14.02 -14.69
N THR A 161 -25.62 -14.22 -15.09
CA THR A 161 -26.68 -13.22 -15.07
C THR A 161 -27.19 -12.98 -13.65
N TYR A 162 -27.85 -11.84 -13.41
CA TYR A 162 -28.53 -11.59 -12.15
C TYR A 162 -29.45 -12.73 -11.71
N GLY A 163 -30.20 -13.33 -12.64
CA GLY A 163 -31.09 -14.45 -12.33
C GLY A 163 -30.36 -15.70 -11.86
N GLN A 164 -29.18 -16.00 -12.43
CA GLN A 164 -28.34 -17.13 -12.00
C GLN A 164 -27.70 -16.85 -10.65
N ILE A 165 -27.23 -15.64 -10.42
CA ILE A 165 -26.68 -15.19 -9.15
C ILE A 165 -27.75 -15.29 -8.05
N LEU A 166 -28.95 -14.80 -8.31
CA LEU A 166 -30.08 -14.89 -7.39
C LEU A 166 -30.46 -16.34 -7.08
N ALA A 167 -30.47 -17.20 -8.08
CA ALA A 167 -30.80 -18.63 -7.92
C ALA A 167 -29.74 -19.34 -7.04
N ARG A 168 -28.44 -19.04 -7.25
CA ARG A 168 -27.34 -19.56 -6.41
C ARG A 168 -27.48 -19.07 -4.98
N PHE A 169 -27.74 -17.79 -4.79
CA PHE A 169 -27.96 -17.19 -3.48
C PHE A 169 -29.11 -17.88 -2.74
N GLN A 170 -30.26 -18.06 -3.43
CA GLN A 170 -31.43 -18.72 -2.85
C GLN A 170 -31.19 -20.19 -2.50
N ALA A 171 -30.43 -20.91 -3.33
CA ALA A 171 -30.07 -22.30 -3.04
C ALA A 171 -29.20 -22.45 -1.80
N ASN A 172 -28.28 -21.50 -1.59
CA ASN A 172 -27.29 -21.55 -0.52
C ASN A 172 -27.73 -20.83 0.76
N GLU A 173 -28.74 -19.94 0.69
CA GLU A 173 -29.25 -19.19 1.86
C GLU A 173 -29.70 -20.09 3.02
N GLN A 174 -30.23 -21.27 2.69
CA GLN A 174 -30.70 -22.25 3.69
C GLN A 174 -29.54 -22.94 4.46
N LEU A 175 -28.32 -22.86 3.93
CA LEU A 175 -27.14 -23.47 4.56
C LEU A 175 -26.55 -22.58 5.66
N GLY A 176 -26.77 -21.26 5.57
CA GLY A 176 -26.40 -20.31 6.61
C GLY A 176 -27.33 -20.31 7.82
N ASP A 177 -27.13 -19.37 8.74
CA ASP A 177 -28.05 -19.16 9.86
C ASP A 177 -29.32 -18.47 9.33
N PRO A 178 -30.52 -19.12 9.40
CA PRO A 178 -31.77 -18.58 8.82
C PRO A 178 -32.21 -17.25 9.41
N GLY A 179 -31.61 -16.80 10.53
CA GLY A 179 -31.94 -15.55 11.21
C GLY A 179 -31.14 -14.34 10.76
N PHE A 180 -30.04 -14.52 10.03
CA PHE A 180 -29.05 -13.47 9.78
C PHE A 180 -28.75 -13.16 8.31
N GLY A 181 -29.25 -13.95 7.36
CA GLY A 181 -28.99 -13.71 5.92
C GLY A 181 -29.48 -12.34 5.47
N ARG A 182 -28.72 -11.66 4.61
CA ARG A 182 -29.29 -10.53 3.83
C ARG A 182 -30.51 -11.08 3.11
N ARG A 183 -31.68 -10.58 3.45
CA ARG A 183 -32.91 -11.02 2.77
C ARG A 183 -32.74 -10.78 1.26
N ILE A 184 -33.10 -11.76 0.46
CA ILE A 184 -33.04 -11.73 -1.02
C ILE A 184 -33.51 -10.41 -1.63
N GLY A 185 -34.51 -9.75 -1.02
CA GLY A 185 -35.01 -8.45 -1.45
C GLY A 185 -34.03 -7.29 -1.32
N ASN A 186 -32.87 -7.48 -0.70
CA ASN A 186 -31.84 -6.45 -0.51
C ASN A 186 -30.69 -6.52 -1.54
N LEU A 187 -30.68 -7.52 -2.44
CA LEU A 187 -29.70 -7.56 -3.51
C LEU A 187 -30.06 -6.48 -4.55
N ASP A 188 -29.23 -5.44 -4.64
CA ASP A 188 -29.41 -4.40 -5.65
C ASP A 188 -29.09 -4.92 -7.05
N ARG A 189 -30.14 -5.25 -7.81
CA ARG A 189 -30.02 -5.72 -9.18
C ARG A 189 -29.17 -4.80 -10.04
N SER A 190 -29.37 -3.49 -9.95
CA SER A 190 -28.63 -2.50 -10.74
C SER A 190 -27.14 -2.50 -10.37
N GLY A 191 -26.82 -2.62 -9.08
CA GLY A 191 -25.45 -2.75 -8.60
C GLY A 191 -24.76 -4.00 -9.13
N ILE A 192 -25.42 -5.16 -9.05
CA ILE A 192 -24.90 -6.44 -9.56
C ILE A 192 -24.68 -6.39 -11.08
N GLU A 193 -25.64 -5.89 -11.84
CA GLU A 193 -25.51 -5.75 -13.29
C GLU A 193 -24.36 -4.81 -13.69
N LYS A 194 -24.15 -3.72 -12.93
CA LYS A 194 -22.99 -2.83 -13.12
C LYS A 194 -21.66 -3.50 -12.78
N GLN A 195 -21.58 -4.26 -11.69
CA GLN A 195 -20.39 -5.04 -11.36
C GLN A 195 -20.08 -6.05 -12.47
N THR A 196 -21.08 -6.77 -12.97
CA THR A 196 -20.92 -7.75 -14.05
C THR A 196 -20.41 -7.09 -15.33
N ALA A 197 -20.97 -5.94 -15.72
CA ALA A 197 -20.50 -5.17 -16.87
C ALA A 197 -19.02 -4.74 -16.72
N ARG A 198 -18.63 -4.23 -15.54
CA ARG A 198 -17.24 -3.86 -15.26
C ARG A 198 -16.29 -5.06 -15.26
N THR A 199 -16.75 -6.20 -14.78
CA THR A 199 -16.00 -7.47 -14.84
C THR A 199 -15.78 -7.90 -16.28
N LEU A 200 -16.75 -7.69 -17.16
CA LEU A 200 -16.60 -7.92 -18.59
C LEU A 200 -15.59 -6.95 -19.23
N ASP A 201 -15.64 -5.68 -18.88
CA ASP A 201 -14.64 -4.69 -19.33
C ASP A 201 -13.23 -5.10 -18.91
N PHE A 202 -13.07 -5.56 -17.67
CA PHE A 202 -11.79 -6.07 -17.16
C PHE A 202 -11.31 -7.28 -17.99
N ARG A 203 -12.17 -8.28 -18.20
CA ARG A 203 -11.84 -9.46 -18.99
C ARG A 203 -11.36 -9.10 -20.39
N ASN A 204 -11.95 -8.08 -21.02
CA ASN A 204 -11.58 -7.64 -22.36
C ASN A 204 -10.17 -7.05 -22.44
N THR A 205 -9.58 -6.66 -21.33
CA THR A 205 -8.19 -6.14 -21.26
C THR A 205 -7.14 -7.23 -21.03
N LEU A 206 -7.55 -8.42 -20.58
CA LEU A 206 -6.64 -9.49 -20.17
C LEU A 206 -5.69 -10.01 -21.28
N PRO A 207 -6.08 -10.05 -22.57
CA PRO A 207 -5.12 -10.41 -23.62
C PRO A 207 -3.88 -9.52 -23.66
N GLN A 208 -4.04 -8.19 -23.42
CA GLN A 208 -2.92 -7.25 -23.33
C GLN A 208 -2.12 -7.49 -22.05
N VAL A 209 -2.78 -7.69 -20.92
CA VAL A 209 -2.11 -7.97 -19.64
C VAL A 209 -1.27 -9.24 -19.73
N ARG A 210 -1.84 -10.34 -20.20
CA ARG A 210 -1.12 -11.60 -20.40
C ARG A 210 0.09 -11.43 -21.31
N ARG A 211 -0.07 -10.69 -22.42
CA ARG A 211 1.04 -10.42 -23.34
C ARG A 211 2.11 -9.56 -22.71
N ALA A 212 1.74 -8.53 -21.96
CA ALA A 212 2.69 -7.66 -21.25
C ALA A 212 3.49 -8.47 -20.22
N LEU A 213 2.83 -9.22 -19.35
CA LEU A 213 3.48 -10.04 -18.31
C LEU A 213 4.43 -11.11 -18.89
N ALA A 214 4.10 -11.66 -20.07
CA ALA A 214 4.99 -12.60 -20.76
C ALA A 214 6.25 -11.92 -21.33
N ASN A 215 6.34 -10.58 -21.31
CA ASN A 215 7.38 -9.81 -22.00
C ASN A 215 8.10 -8.80 -21.10
N ILE A 216 7.96 -8.92 -19.78
CA ILE A 216 8.67 -8.11 -18.79
C ILE A 216 8.91 -8.93 -17.51
N PRO A 217 10.12 -8.89 -16.92
CA PRO A 217 10.33 -9.42 -15.58
C PRO A 217 9.42 -8.74 -14.58
N SER A 218 8.59 -9.52 -13.90
CA SER A 218 7.57 -9.02 -12.96
C SER A 218 7.86 -9.53 -11.56
N TYR A 219 7.83 -8.66 -10.57
CA TYR A 219 8.09 -8.92 -9.16
C TYR A 219 6.90 -8.45 -8.34
N MET A 220 6.43 -9.28 -7.44
CA MET A 220 5.16 -9.09 -6.75
C MET A 220 5.32 -9.34 -5.26
N ILE A 221 4.59 -8.62 -4.43
CA ILE A 221 4.43 -8.89 -3.01
C ILE A 221 2.98 -8.68 -2.64
N PHE A 222 2.45 -9.48 -1.70
CA PHE A 222 1.09 -9.35 -1.21
C PHE A 222 0.91 -8.11 -0.30
N ASP A 223 -0.33 -7.64 -0.17
CA ASP A 223 -0.77 -6.80 0.92
C ASP A 223 -1.94 -7.49 1.66
N ASP A 224 -2.90 -6.79 2.27
CA ASP A 224 -3.97 -7.44 3.03
C ASP A 224 -5.04 -8.07 2.15
N HIS A 225 -5.48 -7.40 1.10
CA HIS A 225 -6.55 -7.90 0.21
C HIS A 225 -6.24 -9.22 -0.50
N GLU A 226 -4.97 -9.65 -0.51
CA GLU A 226 -4.63 -11.01 -0.89
C GLU A 226 -5.24 -12.06 0.05
N ILE A 227 -5.61 -11.67 1.27
CA ILE A 227 -6.29 -12.51 2.25
C ILE A 227 -7.66 -11.93 2.60
N THR A 228 -7.68 -10.75 3.22
CA THR A 228 -8.87 -9.97 3.58
C THR A 228 -8.44 -8.60 4.07
N ASP A 229 -9.31 -7.59 3.87
CA ASP A 229 -9.14 -6.25 4.41
C ASP A 229 -8.73 -6.27 5.88
N ASP A 230 -7.81 -5.40 6.27
CA ASP A 230 -7.24 -5.30 7.61
C ASP A 230 -6.45 -6.54 8.11
N TRP A 231 -6.07 -7.47 7.25
CA TRP A 231 -5.30 -8.64 7.66
C TRP A 231 -4.03 -8.25 8.43
N ASN A 232 -3.94 -8.74 9.68
CA ASN A 232 -2.86 -8.41 10.62
C ASN A 232 -2.76 -6.91 11.00
N MET A 233 -3.83 -6.12 10.82
CA MET A 233 -3.81 -4.69 11.08
C MET A 233 -3.68 -4.37 12.57
N THR A 234 -4.52 -4.95 13.39
CA THR A 234 -4.50 -4.76 14.84
C THR A 234 -4.30 -6.07 15.58
N ARG A 235 -3.87 -5.96 16.84
CA ARG A 235 -3.74 -7.12 17.70
C ARG A 235 -5.06 -7.89 17.87
N LEU A 236 -6.20 -7.17 17.95
CA LEU A 236 -7.53 -7.81 18.10
C LEU A 236 -7.88 -8.63 16.87
N ILE A 237 -7.68 -8.07 15.68
CA ILE A 237 -7.92 -8.77 14.41
C ILE A 237 -7.07 -10.04 14.34
N CYS A 238 -5.77 -9.95 14.63
CA CYS A 238 -4.91 -11.13 14.70
C CYS A 238 -5.44 -12.16 15.72
N GLN A 239 -5.79 -11.74 16.93
CA GLN A 239 -6.29 -12.64 17.97
C GLN A 239 -7.52 -13.40 17.51
N THR A 240 -8.45 -12.73 16.85
CA THR A 240 -9.70 -13.34 16.41
C THR A 240 -9.49 -14.27 15.22
N MET A 241 -8.81 -13.80 14.17
CA MET A 241 -8.55 -14.60 12.98
C MET A 241 -7.76 -15.89 13.27
N TYR A 242 -6.69 -15.77 14.06
CA TYR A 242 -5.81 -16.92 14.39
C TYR A 242 -6.38 -17.83 15.49
N SER A 243 -7.52 -17.47 16.10
CA SER A 243 -8.27 -18.34 17.03
C SER A 243 -9.35 -19.16 16.34
N SER A 244 -9.71 -18.85 15.10
CA SER A 244 -10.76 -19.50 14.33
C SER A 244 -10.18 -20.50 13.33
N ASP A 245 -10.74 -21.71 13.28
CA ASP A 245 -10.40 -22.69 12.23
C ASP A 245 -10.67 -22.17 10.83
N LEU A 246 -11.77 -21.41 10.67
CA LEU A 246 -12.12 -20.76 9.40
C LEU A 246 -11.10 -19.67 9.04
N GLY A 247 -10.75 -18.80 9.98
CA GLY A 247 -9.75 -17.75 9.78
C GLY A 247 -8.39 -18.32 9.40
N LEU A 248 -7.91 -19.32 10.13
CA LEU A 248 -6.66 -20.03 9.81
C LEU A 248 -6.70 -20.70 8.43
N ARG A 249 -7.86 -21.23 8.02
CA ARG A 249 -8.03 -21.87 6.71
C ARG A 249 -7.96 -20.85 5.58
N VAL A 250 -8.63 -19.70 5.73
CA VAL A 250 -8.59 -18.63 4.73
C VAL A 250 -7.16 -18.10 4.54
N ILE A 251 -6.46 -17.80 5.66
CA ILE A 251 -5.06 -17.33 5.60
C ILE A 251 -4.16 -18.39 4.95
N GLN A 252 -4.28 -19.66 5.35
CA GLN A 252 -3.53 -20.77 4.76
C GLN A 252 -3.75 -20.88 3.25
N ASN A 253 -5.00 -20.83 2.80
CA ASN A 253 -5.36 -21.00 1.39
C ASN A 253 -4.87 -19.81 0.55
N GLY A 254 -5.06 -18.58 1.02
CA GLY A 254 -4.58 -17.39 0.35
C GLY A 254 -3.06 -17.37 0.21
N LEU A 255 -2.31 -17.64 1.29
CA LEU A 255 -0.84 -17.71 1.24
C LEU A 255 -0.33 -18.89 0.40
N THR A 256 -1.04 -20.03 0.39
CA THR A 256 -0.68 -21.15 -0.49
C THR A 256 -0.81 -20.75 -1.96
N ALA A 257 -1.94 -20.12 -2.32
CA ALA A 257 -2.15 -19.66 -3.70
C ALA A 257 -1.14 -18.58 -4.10
N TYR A 258 -0.87 -17.61 -3.22
CA TYR A 258 0.17 -16.60 -3.44
C TYR A 258 1.55 -17.27 -3.64
N ALA A 259 1.92 -18.20 -2.79
CA ALA A 259 3.20 -18.91 -2.88
C ALA A 259 3.39 -19.59 -4.23
N LEU A 260 2.35 -20.26 -4.74
CA LEU A 260 2.39 -20.97 -6.03
C LEU A 260 2.30 -20.03 -7.24
N CYS A 261 1.41 -19.02 -7.18
CA CYS A 261 1.09 -18.21 -8.36
C CYS A 261 2.03 -17.01 -8.55
N GLN A 262 2.68 -16.53 -7.48
CA GLN A 262 3.53 -15.35 -7.51
C GLN A 262 4.90 -15.55 -6.87
N HIS A 263 4.96 -15.98 -5.62
CA HIS A 263 6.23 -16.05 -4.86
C HIS A 263 7.24 -17.03 -5.46
N TRP A 264 6.77 -18.11 -6.02
CA TRP A 264 7.65 -19.06 -6.75
C TRP A 264 8.43 -18.36 -7.87
N GLY A 265 7.77 -17.44 -8.61
CA GLY A 265 8.43 -16.63 -9.62
C GLY A 265 9.43 -15.62 -9.04
N ASN A 266 9.14 -15.05 -7.87
CA ASN A 266 10.04 -14.11 -7.19
C ASN A 266 11.30 -14.80 -6.65
N MET A 267 11.13 -16.00 -6.06
CA MET A 267 12.19 -16.72 -5.31
C MET A 267 12.22 -18.20 -5.69
N PRO A 268 12.58 -18.53 -6.95
CA PRO A 268 12.55 -19.92 -7.43
C PRO A 268 13.44 -20.88 -6.62
N ASN A 269 14.52 -20.37 -6.03
CA ASN A 269 15.41 -21.18 -5.19
C ASN A 269 14.72 -21.74 -3.93
N GLN A 270 13.69 -21.10 -3.41
CA GLN A 270 12.88 -21.63 -2.31
C GLN A 270 12.02 -22.83 -2.73
N PHE A 271 11.86 -23.05 -4.02
CA PHE A 271 11.05 -24.12 -4.61
C PHE A 271 11.90 -25.17 -5.35
N ASP A 272 13.22 -25.13 -5.21
CA ASP A 272 14.12 -26.07 -5.87
C ASP A 272 14.05 -27.45 -5.19
N THR A 273 13.40 -28.38 -5.86
CA THR A 273 13.25 -29.78 -5.41
C THR A 273 14.53 -30.59 -5.46
N SER A 274 15.59 -30.09 -6.11
CA SER A 274 16.89 -30.72 -6.17
C SER A 274 17.84 -30.33 -5.04
N ALA A 275 17.50 -29.27 -4.30
CA ALA A 275 18.33 -28.76 -3.21
C ALA A 275 18.35 -29.67 -1.98
N THR A 276 19.47 -29.68 -1.26
CA THR A 276 19.66 -30.48 -0.04
C THR A 276 20.25 -29.57 1.06
N PRO A 277 19.57 -29.34 2.19
CA PRO A 277 18.20 -29.80 2.51
C PRO A 277 17.13 -29.13 1.63
N LEU A 278 15.97 -29.79 1.50
CA LEU A 278 14.84 -29.22 0.75
C LEU A 278 14.39 -27.90 1.37
N PRO A 279 14.26 -26.82 0.57
CA PRO A 279 13.74 -25.55 1.03
C PRO A 279 12.23 -25.59 1.28
N ALA A 280 11.71 -24.54 1.92
CA ALA A 280 10.30 -24.46 2.36
C ALA A 280 9.29 -24.65 1.22
N GLY A 281 9.50 -23.98 0.08
CA GLY A 281 8.61 -24.09 -1.08
C GLY A 281 8.61 -25.47 -1.73
N ALA A 282 9.77 -26.13 -1.79
CA ALA A 282 9.85 -27.51 -2.26
C ALA A 282 9.11 -28.47 -1.31
N LYS A 283 9.22 -28.28 0.00
CA LYS A 283 8.44 -29.04 0.99
C LYS A 283 6.93 -28.75 0.84
N LEU A 284 6.56 -27.49 0.61
CA LEU A 284 5.18 -27.08 0.36
C LEU A 284 4.58 -27.84 -0.85
N GLN A 285 5.32 -27.92 -1.96
CA GLN A 285 4.90 -28.70 -3.14
C GLN A 285 4.67 -30.18 -2.80
N LEU A 286 5.58 -30.80 -2.07
CA LEU A 286 5.42 -32.20 -1.67
C LEU A 286 4.18 -32.45 -0.80
N VAL A 287 3.84 -31.50 0.10
CA VAL A 287 2.61 -31.59 0.90
C VAL A 287 1.39 -31.44 -0.01
N LEU A 288 1.42 -30.49 -0.96
CA LEU A 288 0.31 -30.22 -1.88
C LEU A 288 0.07 -31.40 -2.83
N ASP A 289 1.12 -32.07 -3.30
CA ASP A 289 1.00 -33.27 -4.14
C ASP A 289 0.24 -34.41 -3.45
N GLY A 290 0.24 -34.46 -2.13
CA GLY A 290 -0.51 -35.43 -1.32
C GLY A 290 -1.94 -35.00 -0.95
N ILE A 291 -2.37 -33.78 -1.30
CA ILE A 291 -3.67 -33.26 -0.90
C ILE A 291 -4.78 -33.73 -1.83
N ASN A 292 -5.86 -34.19 -1.21
CA ASN A 292 -7.12 -34.59 -1.85
C ASN A 292 -8.28 -34.46 -0.86
N ALA A 293 -9.47 -34.85 -1.25
CA ALA A 293 -10.66 -34.78 -0.39
C ALA A 293 -10.51 -35.46 0.98
N ALA A 294 -9.73 -36.53 1.08
CA ALA A 294 -9.51 -37.27 2.34
C ALA A 294 -8.42 -36.67 3.21
N THR A 295 -7.42 -36.01 2.63
CA THR A 295 -6.19 -35.59 3.34
C THR A 295 -6.11 -34.09 3.58
N HIS A 296 -6.93 -33.25 2.91
CA HIS A 296 -6.81 -31.79 3.00
C HIS A 296 -6.98 -31.25 4.42
N ALA A 297 -7.86 -31.82 5.22
CA ALA A 297 -8.06 -31.40 6.61
C ALA A 297 -6.83 -31.70 7.50
N THR A 298 -6.20 -32.86 7.29
CA THR A 298 -5.02 -33.30 8.08
C THR A 298 -3.72 -32.67 7.62
N ALA A 299 -3.63 -32.20 6.38
CA ALA A 299 -2.48 -31.49 5.85
C ALA A 299 -2.34 -30.05 6.37
N GLY A 300 -3.42 -29.48 6.90
CA GLY A 300 -3.49 -28.07 7.35
C GLY A 300 -2.33 -27.64 8.26
N PRO A 301 -2.03 -28.33 9.35
CA PRO A 301 -0.92 -27.96 10.23
C PRO A 301 0.45 -27.92 9.54
N ALA A 302 0.72 -28.87 8.64
CA ALA A 302 1.97 -28.90 7.88
C ALA A 302 2.07 -27.72 6.89
N LEU A 303 0.98 -27.41 6.20
CA LEU A 303 0.91 -26.25 5.32
C LEU A 303 1.13 -24.95 6.09
N ARG A 304 0.38 -24.73 7.18
CA ARG A 304 0.48 -23.52 8.00
C ARG A 304 1.90 -23.29 8.50
N ARG A 305 2.57 -24.35 8.98
CA ARG A 305 3.95 -24.23 9.41
C ARG A 305 4.89 -23.74 8.28
N LEU A 306 4.77 -24.32 7.09
CA LEU A 306 5.60 -23.94 5.94
C LEU A 306 5.29 -22.54 5.42
N LEU A 307 4.07 -22.03 5.64
CA LEU A 307 3.62 -20.70 5.26
C LEU A 307 3.87 -19.63 6.34
N GLY A 308 4.37 -20.00 7.52
CA GLY A 308 4.56 -19.06 8.64
C GLY A 308 3.26 -18.69 9.36
N VAL A 309 2.26 -19.57 9.34
CA VAL A 309 0.95 -19.34 9.97
C VAL A 309 0.84 -20.15 11.27
N HIS A 310 0.61 -19.47 12.39
CA HIS A 310 0.49 -20.05 13.71
C HIS A 310 -0.88 -19.82 14.32
N GLU A 311 -1.35 -20.73 15.15
CA GLU A 311 -2.55 -20.54 15.96
C GLU A 311 -2.34 -19.45 17.01
N HIS A 312 -3.43 -18.78 17.39
CA HIS A 312 -3.41 -17.71 18.39
C HIS A 312 -2.65 -18.07 19.67
N ALA A 313 -2.81 -19.28 20.19
CA ALA A 313 -2.13 -19.72 21.40
C ALA A 313 -0.59 -19.62 21.30
N VAL A 314 -0.03 -19.93 20.13
CA VAL A 314 1.41 -19.82 19.85
C VAL A 314 1.84 -18.36 19.76
N LEU A 315 1.07 -17.53 19.06
CA LEU A 315 1.33 -16.09 18.93
C LEU A 315 1.23 -15.38 20.31
N ALA A 316 0.24 -15.75 21.10
CA ALA A 316 -0.02 -15.19 22.43
C ALA A 316 1.07 -15.54 23.47
N ALA A 317 1.87 -16.57 23.23
CA ALA A 317 3.00 -16.90 24.09
C ALA A 317 4.18 -15.93 23.92
N ARG A 318 4.23 -15.16 22.83
CA ARG A 318 5.30 -14.18 22.56
C ARG A 318 5.06 -12.87 23.31
N ARG A 319 6.18 -12.20 23.63
CA ARG A 319 6.18 -10.87 24.25
C ARG A 319 7.20 -9.97 23.51
N PRO A 320 6.75 -8.94 22.79
CA PRO A 320 5.34 -8.58 22.51
C PRO A 320 4.59 -9.64 21.69
N TYR A 321 3.25 -9.57 21.64
CA TYR A 321 2.44 -10.39 20.74
C TYR A 321 2.91 -10.17 19.31
N SER A 322 3.20 -11.22 18.58
CA SER A 322 3.82 -11.07 17.26
C SER A 322 3.40 -12.19 16.31
N VAL A 323 3.11 -11.83 15.06
CA VAL A 323 3.09 -12.76 13.95
C VAL A 323 4.54 -13.03 13.55
N PHE A 324 4.88 -14.26 13.25
CA PHE A 324 6.25 -14.67 12.94
C PHE A 324 6.29 -15.95 12.11
N HIS A 325 7.47 -16.29 11.58
CA HIS A 325 7.71 -17.54 10.88
C HIS A 325 8.70 -18.42 11.64
N ASP A 326 8.55 -19.72 11.50
CA ASP A 326 9.57 -20.69 11.87
C ASP A 326 10.76 -20.61 10.89
N ALA A 327 11.93 -21.07 11.32
CA ALA A 327 13.15 -20.98 10.51
C ALA A 327 13.09 -21.79 9.21
N ASP A 328 12.19 -22.76 9.12
CA ASP A 328 11.97 -23.61 7.95
C ASP A 328 10.69 -23.25 7.15
N ALA A 329 10.07 -22.09 7.42
CA ALA A 329 8.98 -21.55 6.65
C ALA A 329 9.47 -20.73 5.44
N LEU A 330 8.53 -20.39 4.54
CA LEU A 330 8.80 -19.50 3.41
C LEU A 330 9.18 -18.10 3.91
N ASP A 331 10.13 -17.49 3.22
CA ASP A 331 10.48 -16.09 3.32
C ASP A 331 9.89 -15.34 2.15
N TYR A 332 8.95 -14.43 2.42
CA TYR A 332 8.29 -13.67 1.36
C TYR A 332 9.07 -12.41 0.93
N HIS A 333 9.93 -11.86 1.81
CA HIS A 333 10.83 -10.78 1.42
C HIS A 333 11.96 -11.28 0.51
N TYR A 334 12.43 -10.40 -0.40
CA TYR A 334 13.50 -10.76 -1.31
C TYR A 334 14.24 -9.52 -1.84
N THR A 335 15.35 -9.74 -2.50
CA THR A 335 16.16 -8.70 -3.13
C THR A 335 16.32 -8.99 -4.61
N VAL A 336 16.10 -7.98 -5.44
CA VAL A 336 16.36 -8.02 -6.89
C VAL A 336 17.62 -7.21 -7.18
N GLU A 337 18.61 -7.85 -7.77
CA GLU A 337 19.87 -7.21 -8.08
C GLU A 337 19.99 -6.95 -9.58
N GLY A 338 20.12 -5.68 -9.94
CA GLY A 338 20.48 -5.24 -11.30
C GLY A 338 21.94 -4.76 -11.36
N PRO A 339 22.49 -4.53 -12.56
CA PRO A 339 23.86 -4.02 -12.69
C PRO A 339 24.07 -2.64 -12.06
N GLY A 340 23.09 -1.74 -12.15
CA GLY A 340 23.17 -0.37 -11.63
C GLY A 340 22.30 -0.10 -10.41
N HIS A 341 21.47 -1.07 -9.97
CA HIS A 341 20.50 -0.87 -8.90
C HIS A 341 20.30 -2.12 -8.06
N GLN A 342 19.78 -1.92 -6.86
CA GLN A 342 19.29 -2.97 -5.97
C GLN A 342 17.87 -2.62 -5.53
N ILE A 343 16.95 -3.58 -5.58
CA ILE A 343 15.58 -3.43 -5.08
C ILE A 343 15.38 -4.40 -3.94
N ILE A 344 15.09 -3.88 -2.75
CA ILE A 344 14.74 -4.66 -1.57
C ILE A 344 13.22 -4.67 -1.45
N VAL A 345 12.62 -5.84 -1.49
CA VAL A 345 11.17 -6.02 -1.34
C VAL A 345 10.91 -6.57 0.05
N THR A 346 10.16 -5.81 0.85
CA THR A 346 9.87 -6.15 2.24
C THR A 346 8.53 -6.84 2.39
N ASP A 347 8.44 -7.76 3.35
CA ASP A 347 7.21 -8.37 3.81
C ASP A 347 6.73 -7.64 5.07
N THR A 348 5.75 -6.80 4.92
CA THR A 348 5.20 -5.96 5.99
C THR A 348 3.95 -6.54 6.65
N ARG A 349 3.48 -7.72 6.21
CA ARG A 349 2.24 -8.34 6.73
C ARG A 349 2.51 -9.50 7.68
N THR A 350 3.47 -10.37 7.40
CA THR A 350 3.61 -11.64 8.15
C THR A 350 4.59 -11.57 9.33
N TRP A 351 5.08 -10.36 9.66
CA TRP A 351 6.04 -10.15 10.75
C TRP A 351 5.61 -9.07 11.77
N ARG A 352 4.35 -8.71 11.80
CA ARG A 352 3.86 -7.62 12.68
C ARG A 352 4.00 -7.94 14.15
N SER A 353 4.31 -6.91 14.95
CA SER A 353 4.49 -7.00 16.39
C SER A 353 3.70 -5.93 17.12
N PHE A 354 3.01 -6.31 18.17
CA PHE A 354 2.03 -5.49 18.89
C PHE A 354 2.46 -5.34 20.35
N SER A 355 2.91 -4.16 20.73
CA SER A 355 3.39 -3.85 22.09
C SER A 355 2.29 -3.33 23.01
N GLY A 356 1.17 -2.87 22.46
CA GLY A 356 0.06 -2.25 23.15
C GLY A 356 -1.15 -3.16 23.39
N GLY A 357 -2.31 -2.54 23.51
CA GLY A 357 -3.60 -3.19 23.77
C GLY A 357 -4.21 -3.90 22.56
N ALA A 358 -5.50 -4.21 22.64
CA ALA A 358 -6.24 -4.91 21.59
C ALA A 358 -6.28 -4.13 20.25
N HIS A 359 -6.41 -2.82 20.35
CA HIS A 359 -6.48 -1.92 19.19
C HIS A 359 -5.10 -1.33 18.81
N ASP A 360 -4.00 -1.94 19.25
CA ASP A 360 -2.66 -1.53 18.83
C ASP A 360 -2.45 -1.90 17.35
N GLY A 361 -2.18 -0.89 16.51
CA GLY A 361 -1.77 -1.06 15.13
C GLY A 361 -0.29 -1.41 15.07
N GLY A 362 0.07 -2.66 15.10
CA GLY A 362 1.41 -3.18 15.29
C GLY A 362 2.52 -2.57 14.44
N GLU A 363 3.76 -2.72 14.89
CA GLU A 363 4.93 -2.42 14.07
C GLU A 363 4.95 -3.35 12.85
N PHE A 364 4.97 -2.83 11.66
CA PHE A 364 4.97 -3.60 10.42
C PHE A 364 6.22 -4.47 10.30
N LEU A 365 7.39 -3.91 10.63
CA LEU A 365 8.65 -4.61 10.72
C LEU A 365 9.31 -4.28 12.07
N PRO A 366 9.27 -5.17 13.06
CA PRO A 366 10.04 -4.99 14.28
C PRO A 366 11.55 -4.99 13.98
N GLY A 367 12.33 -4.39 14.89
CA GLY A 367 13.75 -4.11 14.66
C GLY A 367 14.58 -5.29 14.12
N ALA A 368 14.31 -6.52 14.61
CA ALA A 368 14.98 -7.72 14.09
C ALA A 368 14.65 -8.00 12.61
N GLN A 369 13.44 -7.66 12.18
CA GLN A 369 13.03 -7.85 10.78
C GLN A 369 13.52 -6.71 9.88
N LEU A 370 13.59 -5.48 10.37
CA LEU A 370 14.28 -4.40 9.65
C LEU A 370 15.74 -4.75 9.41
N ALA A 371 16.41 -5.32 10.42
CA ALA A 371 17.77 -5.80 10.27
C ALA A 371 17.84 -6.93 9.21
N ARG A 372 16.99 -7.93 9.28
CA ARG A 372 16.98 -9.09 8.38
C ARG A 372 16.63 -8.71 6.94
N GLN A 373 15.54 -7.95 6.75
CA GLN A 373 14.97 -7.69 5.44
C GLN A 373 15.63 -6.51 4.72
N ILE A 374 16.29 -5.61 5.43
CA ILE A 374 16.93 -4.42 4.85
C ILE A 374 18.43 -4.42 5.11
N VAL A 375 18.86 -4.31 6.38
CA VAL A 375 20.27 -4.05 6.71
C VAL A 375 21.18 -5.21 6.28
N ASN A 376 20.78 -6.46 6.59
CA ASN A 376 21.57 -7.68 6.35
C ASN A 376 21.39 -8.25 4.93
N THR A 377 20.61 -7.61 4.05
CA THR A 377 20.56 -7.98 2.64
C THR A 377 21.94 -7.76 2.00
N PRO A 378 22.23 -8.39 0.84
CA PRO A 378 23.51 -8.19 0.16
C PRO A 378 23.88 -6.71 0.08
N PRO A 379 25.15 -6.32 0.24
CA PRO A 379 25.58 -4.94 0.11
C PRO A 379 25.17 -4.34 -1.22
N THR A 380 24.81 -3.07 -1.24
CA THR A 380 24.50 -2.36 -2.49
C THR A 380 25.72 -2.36 -3.44
N GLY A 381 26.94 -2.43 -2.88
CA GLY A 381 28.19 -2.48 -3.64
C GLY A 381 28.38 -1.21 -4.46
N ASP A 382 28.86 -1.36 -5.70
CA ASP A 382 29.05 -0.26 -6.63
C ASP A 382 27.76 0.20 -7.33
N ARG A 383 26.61 -0.38 -6.98
CA ARG A 383 25.31 0.02 -7.53
C ARG A 383 24.95 1.41 -7.06
N ALA A 384 24.59 2.23 -7.99
CA ALA A 384 24.36 3.65 -7.74
C ALA A 384 22.96 3.94 -7.16
N LEU A 385 22.00 3.01 -7.30
CA LEU A 385 20.61 3.18 -6.92
C LEU A 385 20.15 2.09 -5.95
N LEU A 386 19.59 2.51 -4.82
CA LEU A 386 18.85 1.68 -3.87
C LEU A 386 17.35 1.99 -3.98
N VAL A 387 16.56 0.94 -4.15
CA VAL A 387 15.10 1.00 -4.10
C VAL A 387 14.62 0.10 -2.96
N VAL A 388 13.71 0.59 -2.14
CA VAL A 388 13.05 -0.19 -1.09
C VAL A 388 11.56 -0.17 -1.37
N LEU A 389 10.98 -1.35 -1.46
CA LEU A 389 9.56 -1.53 -1.71
C LEU A 389 8.88 -1.93 -0.40
N THR A 390 7.89 -1.14 0.00
CA THR A 390 6.98 -1.44 1.11
C THR A 390 5.56 -1.57 0.55
N THR A 391 4.79 -2.55 1.01
CA THR A 391 3.51 -2.86 0.38
C THR A 391 2.38 -2.00 0.90
N ASN A 392 2.14 -2.08 2.17
CA ASN A 392 1.09 -1.30 2.77
C ASN A 392 1.50 0.16 2.88
N ALA A 393 0.65 0.92 3.51
CA ALA A 393 0.69 2.37 3.55
C ALA A 393 2.09 2.94 3.41
N PRO A 394 2.29 3.90 2.55
CA PRO A 394 3.60 4.52 2.39
C PRO A 394 4.09 5.03 3.75
N PRO A 395 5.42 5.08 3.99
CA PRO A 395 5.97 5.61 5.23
C PRO A 395 5.45 7.00 5.61
N VAL A 396 4.94 7.74 4.63
CA VAL A 396 4.25 9.01 4.86
C VAL A 396 3.01 9.06 3.98
N GLN A 397 1.85 9.02 4.61
CA GLN A 397 0.56 9.03 3.94
C GLN A 397 -0.04 10.44 3.89
N PRO A 398 -0.57 10.90 2.75
CA PRO A 398 -1.38 12.10 2.71
C PRO A 398 -2.77 11.79 3.27
N ILE A 399 -2.93 11.86 4.57
CA ILE A 399 -4.20 11.58 5.22
C ILE A 399 -5.25 12.60 4.78
N ARG A 400 -6.46 12.12 4.57
CA ARG A 400 -7.65 12.93 4.25
C ARG A 400 -7.92 14.04 5.26
N SER A 401 -7.59 13.83 6.52
CA SER A 401 -7.55 14.88 7.50
C SER A 401 -6.23 15.59 7.40
N THR A 402 -6.20 16.76 7.05
CA THR A 402 -5.47 17.94 7.53
C THR A 402 -4.07 17.76 8.11
N THR A 403 -3.60 16.53 8.36
CA THR A 403 -2.38 16.29 9.12
C THR A 403 -1.42 15.47 8.27
N ARG A 404 -0.64 16.16 7.46
CA ARG A 404 0.47 15.54 6.73
C ARG A 404 1.69 15.33 7.64
N HIS A 405 1.49 15.31 8.94
CA HIS A 405 2.56 15.20 9.89
C HIS A 405 2.43 13.91 10.68
N PRO A 406 3.44 13.03 10.66
CA PRO A 406 3.39 11.70 11.27
C PRO A 406 2.96 11.72 12.74
N VAL A 407 3.55 12.64 13.51
CA VAL A 407 3.26 12.73 14.96
C VAL A 407 1.81 13.09 15.24
N LEU A 408 1.26 14.00 14.48
CA LEU A 408 -0.12 14.43 14.71
C LEU A 408 -1.10 13.37 14.23
N THR A 409 -0.80 12.65 13.16
CA THR A 409 -1.55 11.49 12.72
C THR A 409 -1.68 10.47 13.85
N ARG A 410 -0.56 10.11 14.45
CA ARG A 410 -0.53 9.21 15.60
C ARG A 410 -1.35 9.74 16.78
N GLU A 411 -1.17 11.01 17.16
CA GLU A 411 -1.92 11.64 18.27
C GLU A 411 -3.43 11.70 17.99
N VAL A 412 -3.82 11.86 16.74
CA VAL A 412 -5.22 11.80 16.30
C VAL A 412 -5.73 10.36 16.38
N ALA A 413 -5.02 9.41 15.80
CA ALA A 413 -5.39 8.01 15.81
C ALA A 413 -5.58 7.46 17.23
N LEU A 414 -4.62 7.72 18.12
CA LEU A 414 -4.71 7.29 19.52
C LEU A 414 -5.93 7.86 20.30
N LYS A 415 -6.55 8.93 19.79
CA LYS A 415 -7.79 9.47 20.37
C LYS A 415 -9.06 8.89 19.78
N PHE A 416 -8.97 8.28 18.62
CA PHE A 416 -10.07 7.60 17.94
C PHE A 416 -10.02 6.08 18.11
N GLU A 417 -9.18 5.57 19.01
CA GLU A 417 -9.10 4.13 19.32
C GLU A 417 -10.44 3.48 19.64
N ASP A 418 -11.41 4.25 20.12
CA ASP A 418 -12.76 3.76 20.45
C ASP A 418 -13.71 3.73 19.24
N ASP A 419 -13.40 4.38 18.13
CA ASP A 419 -14.32 4.52 16.98
C ASP A 419 -14.22 3.40 15.94
N GLY A 420 -13.31 2.45 16.13
CA GLY A 420 -13.28 1.18 15.39
C GLY A 420 -13.01 1.28 13.88
N SER A 421 -12.41 2.38 13.38
CA SER A 421 -12.02 2.48 11.98
C SER A 421 -10.58 1.96 11.79
N PRO A 422 -10.40 0.76 11.24
CA PRO A 422 -9.09 0.14 11.08
C PRO A 422 -8.18 0.88 10.09
N ASP A 423 -8.73 1.50 9.05
CA ASP A 423 -7.99 2.26 8.02
C ASP A 423 -6.97 3.28 8.57
N ILE A 424 -7.13 3.68 9.84
CA ILE A 424 -6.21 4.60 10.50
C ILE A 424 -4.88 3.92 10.81
N TYR A 425 -4.88 2.60 11.03
CA TYR A 425 -3.71 1.84 11.48
C TYR A 425 -2.77 1.39 10.38
N GLU A 426 -3.06 1.73 9.13
CA GLU A 426 -2.23 1.36 7.98
C GLU A 426 -0.98 2.23 7.80
N ALA A 427 -0.84 3.29 8.56
CA ALA A 427 0.29 4.20 8.43
C ALA A 427 1.51 3.77 9.29
N TRP A 428 2.69 3.80 8.70
CA TRP A 428 3.95 3.54 9.40
C TRP A 428 4.20 4.45 10.61
N GLU A 429 3.56 5.61 10.63
CA GLU A 429 3.71 6.60 11.69
C GLU A 429 3.00 6.25 12.98
N LEU A 430 2.02 5.36 12.94
CA LEU A 430 1.18 5.07 14.10
C LEU A 430 1.94 4.35 15.23
N PRO A 431 2.69 3.28 14.98
CA PRO A 431 3.54 2.73 16.00
C PRO A 431 4.66 3.70 16.31
N ALA A 432 4.82 4.03 17.59
CA ALA A 432 5.89 4.93 18.01
C ALA A 432 7.22 4.45 17.45
N LYS A 433 7.89 5.31 16.72
CA LYS A 433 9.25 5.09 16.20
C LYS A 433 9.38 4.06 15.05
N ALA A 434 8.30 3.47 14.52
CA ALA A 434 8.40 2.51 13.42
C ALA A 434 8.98 3.14 12.16
N THR A 435 8.47 4.31 11.77
CA THR A 435 8.98 5.09 10.63
C THR A 435 10.46 5.46 10.78
N ASP A 436 10.86 5.86 11.97
CA ASP A 436 12.23 6.26 12.26
C ASP A 436 13.19 5.08 12.14
N ARG A 437 12.79 3.92 12.64
CA ARG A 437 13.54 2.66 12.51
C ARG A 437 13.69 2.26 11.05
N LEU A 438 12.63 2.44 10.25
CA LEU A 438 12.68 2.18 8.81
C LEU A 438 13.70 3.10 8.12
N TYR A 439 13.62 4.41 8.34
CA TYR A 439 14.57 5.37 7.74
C TYR A 439 16.00 5.10 8.16
N LYS A 440 16.20 4.73 9.41
CA LYS A 440 17.51 4.33 9.89
C LYS A 440 18.00 3.06 9.22
N ALA A 441 17.19 2.01 9.16
CA ALA A 441 17.56 0.76 8.51
C ALA A 441 17.97 0.98 7.04
N ILE A 442 17.21 1.80 6.32
CA ILE A 442 17.56 2.18 4.95
C ILE A 442 18.88 2.97 4.92
N SER A 443 19.09 3.88 5.86
CA SER A 443 20.32 4.67 5.91
C SER A 443 21.57 3.81 6.10
N GLU A 444 21.47 2.67 6.75
CA GLU A 444 22.60 1.75 6.95
C GLU A 444 23.06 1.07 5.64
N LYS A 445 22.25 1.10 4.62
CA LYS A 445 22.59 0.65 3.25
C LYS A 445 23.31 1.72 2.43
N LEU A 446 23.28 2.99 2.87
CA LEU A 446 23.86 4.11 2.12
C LEU A 446 25.39 4.12 2.26
N PRO A 447 26.09 4.66 1.25
CA PRO A 447 27.55 4.74 1.26
C PRO A 447 28.09 5.55 2.46
N LEU A 448 29.22 5.09 2.98
CA LEU A 448 30.04 5.84 3.93
C LEU A 448 31.00 6.73 3.14
N ILE A 449 30.97 8.03 3.42
CA ILE A 449 31.90 9.00 2.83
C ILE A 449 32.66 9.73 3.92
N THR A 450 33.91 10.03 3.67
CA THR A 450 34.72 10.84 4.56
C THR A 450 34.67 12.29 4.09
N ILE A 451 34.13 13.16 4.92
CA ILE A 451 34.10 14.60 4.66
C ILE A 451 35.27 15.24 5.42
N PRO A 452 36.14 16.00 4.75
CA PRO A 452 37.20 16.71 5.43
C PRO A 452 36.65 17.55 6.60
N PHE A 453 37.26 17.42 7.78
CA PHE A 453 36.90 18.10 9.04
C PHE A 453 35.57 17.67 9.69
N ALA A 454 34.70 16.90 9.01
CA ALA A 454 33.43 16.42 9.56
C ALA A 454 33.44 14.91 9.90
N GLY A 455 34.51 14.19 9.51
CA GLY A 455 34.62 12.76 9.75
C GLY A 455 33.85 11.90 8.75
N THR A 456 33.61 10.65 9.13
CA THR A 456 32.90 9.69 8.28
C THR A 456 31.40 9.82 8.51
N VAL A 457 30.64 9.98 7.42
CA VAL A 457 29.19 10.14 7.43
C VAL A 457 28.54 9.18 6.40
N ARG A 458 27.32 8.74 6.67
CA ARG A 458 26.49 8.10 5.65
C ARG A 458 25.75 9.16 4.86
N ARG A 459 25.92 9.17 3.56
CA ARG A 459 25.27 10.14 2.70
C ARG A 459 24.80 9.49 1.40
N GLY A 460 23.58 9.79 1.02
CA GLY A 460 23.04 9.25 -0.23
C GLY A 460 21.54 9.44 -0.35
N HIS A 461 20.96 8.56 -1.13
CA HIS A 461 19.53 8.57 -1.40
C HIS A 461 19.00 7.16 -1.59
N ALA A 462 17.69 6.99 -1.41
CA ALA A 462 16.96 5.79 -1.77
C ALA A 462 15.59 6.17 -2.34
N ILE A 463 15.04 5.28 -3.16
CA ILE A 463 13.67 5.39 -3.65
C ILE A 463 12.80 4.46 -2.81
N LEU A 464 11.66 4.94 -2.34
CA LEU A 464 10.64 4.16 -1.66
C LEU A 464 9.45 3.97 -2.61
N LEU A 465 9.11 2.73 -2.92
CA LEU A 465 7.94 2.38 -3.71
C LEU A 465 6.86 1.83 -2.78
N SER A 466 5.63 2.29 -2.94
CA SER A 466 4.49 1.80 -2.16
C SER A 466 3.15 1.97 -2.89
N GLY A 467 2.15 1.24 -2.44
CA GLY A 467 0.80 1.21 -2.99
C GLY A 467 -0.28 1.54 -1.98
N ASP A 468 -1.31 0.71 -1.88
CA ASP A 468 -2.36 0.65 -0.86
C ASP A 468 -3.38 1.82 -0.88
N VAL A 469 -2.95 3.05 -0.77
CA VAL A 469 -3.79 4.23 -0.46
C VAL A 469 -4.72 4.72 -1.58
N HIS A 470 -4.87 4.01 -2.67
CA HIS A 470 -5.73 4.28 -3.84
C HIS A 470 -5.55 5.67 -4.46
N THR A 471 -4.45 6.34 -4.15
CA THR A 471 -4.01 7.61 -4.74
C THR A 471 -2.53 7.55 -5.04
N SER A 472 -2.10 8.30 -6.05
CA SER A 472 -0.70 8.32 -6.48
C SER A 472 -0.12 9.72 -6.36
N PHE A 473 1.11 9.81 -5.88
CA PHE A 473 1.81 11.07 -5.64
C PHE A 473 3.32 10.83 -5.51
N ALA A 474 4.07 11.89 -5.40
CA ALA A 474 5.48 11.83 -5.02
C ALA A 474 5.75 12.76 -3.84
N SER A 475 6.63 12.32 -2.96
CA SER A 475 7.15 13.15 -1.89
C SER A 475 8.67 13.01 -1.77
N ARG A 476 9.30 14.05 -1.22
CA ARG A 476 10.72 14.09 -0.93
C ARG A 476 10.92 14.23 0.57
N LEU A 477 11.67 13.32 1.15
CA LEU A 477 12.00 13.35 2.56
C LEU A 477 13.51 13.53 2.72
N LEU A 478 13.91 14.63 3.37
CA LEU A 478 15.27 14.83 3.82
C LEU A 478 15.39 14.30 5.25
N PHE A 479 16.24 13.31 5.45
CA PHE A 479 16.49 12.68 6.74
C PHE A 479 17.90 13.02 7.23
N ASN A 480 17.99 13.52 8.45
CA ASN A 480 19.26 13.81 9.13
C ASN A 480 19.27 13.11 10.49
N ALA A 481 20.36 12.45 10.80
CA ALA A 481 20.59 11.88 12.11
C ALA A 481 22.01 12.17 12.58
N THR A 482 22.19 12.56 13.86
CA THR A 482 23.48 12.85 14.46
C THR A 482 23.93 11.77 15.45
N ALA A 483 23.00 10.90 15.87
CA ALA A 483 23.25 9.80 16.78
C ALA A 483 22.53 8.54 16.31
N ARG A 484 22.94 7.38 16.79
CA ARG A 484 22.20 6.15 16.55
C ARG A 484 20.89 6.17 17.31
N PHE A 485 19.82 5.95 16.58
CA PHE A 485 18.54 5.70 17.16
C PHE A 485 18.55 4.40 17.99
N GLU A 486 18.15 4.47 19.25
CA GLU A 486 18.07 3.34 20.21
C GLU A 486 19.38 2.68 20.67
N ASP A 487 20.54 3.10 20.18
CA ASP A 487 21.82 2.64 20.72
C ASP A 487 22.75 3.83 20.99
N PRO A 488 22.59 4.51 22.14
CA PRO A 488 23.41 5.66 22.49
C PRO A 488 24.88 5.31 22.75
N GLN A 489 25.23 4.03 22.87
CA GLN A 489 26.60 3.58 23.13
C GLN A 489 27.41 3.26 21.88
N ALA A 490 26.76 3.03 20.74
CA ALA A 490 27.47 2.81 19.51
C ALA A 490 27.96 4.14 18.92
N SER A 491 29.18 4.18 18.44
CA SER A 491 29.75 5.37 17.77
C SER A 491 28.82 5.86 16.67
N PRO A 492 28.22 7.05 16.81
CA PRO A 492 27.27 7.52 15.84
C PRO A 492 27.99 7.84 14.54
N GLN A 493 27.48 7.32 13.44
CA GLN A 493 27.84 7.82 12.12
C GLN A 493 26.71 8.76 11.68
N PRO A 494 26.97 10.07 11.57
CA PRO A 494 25.96 11.00 11.09
C PRO A 494 25.43 10.56 9.74
N VAL A 495 24.13 10.78 9.53
CA VAL A 495 23.44 10.45 8.29
C VAL A 495 22.84 11.72 7.70
N THR A 496 22.99 11.90 6.41
CA THR A 496 22.18 12.84 5.61
C THR A 496 21.72 12.13 4.37
N ALA A 497 20.43 11.89 4.26
CA ALA A 497 19.83 11.10 3.19
C ALA A 497 18.60 11.78 2.61
N VAL A 498 18.37 11.55 1.31
CA VAL A 498 17.09 11.86 0.67
C VAL A 498 16.36 10.57 0.34
N TYR A 499 15.14 10.46 0.79
CA TYR A 499 14.24 9.40 0.38
C TYR A 499 13.16 9.99 -0.53
N ALA A 500 13.13 9.53 -1.79
CA ALA A 500 12.08 9.85 -2.72
C ALA A 500 10.99 8.78 -2.59
N GLN A 501 9.86 9.13 -2.01
CA GLN A 501 8.73 8.23 -1.91
C GLN A 501 7.84 8.42 -3.15
N LEU A 502 7.64 7.33 -3.89
CA LEU A 502 6.85 7.27 -5.10
C LEU A 502 5.70 6.30 -4.87
N VAL A 503 4.49 6.82 -4.83
CA VAL A 503 3.27 6.05 -4.60
C VAL A 503 2.53 5.90 -5.90
N ALA A 504 2.20 4.67 -6.29
CA ALA A 504 1.36 4.36 -7.43
C ALA A 504 0.27 3.36 -7.03
N SER A 505 -0.88 3.89 -6.74
CA SER A 505 -2.10 3.19 -6.39
C SER A 505 -3.25 3.99 -7.01
N SER A 506 -4.04 3.44 -7.84
CA SER A 506 -4.42 2.09 -8.15
C SER A 506 -4.40 1.82 -9.66
N PHE A 507 -4.15 0.55 -10.05
CA PHE A 507 -4.42 0.14 -11.44
C PHE A 507 -5.92 0.18 -11.76
N ARG A 508 -6.77 -0.29 -10.82
CA ARG A 508 -8.23 -0.28 -10.96
C ARG A 508 -8.95 -0.38 -9.61
N LYS A 509 -8.90 0.69 -8.81
CA LYS A 509 -9.60 0.79 -7.51
C LYS A 509 -10.03 2.23 -7.20
N GLN A 510 -10.20 3.08 -8.20
CA GLN A 510 -10.65 4.46 -7.94
C GLN A 510 -12.03 4.49 -7.28
N THR A 511 -12.20 5.38 -6.32
CA THR A 511 -13.44 5.63 -5.59
C THR A 511 -13.95 7.05 -5.85
N GLY A 512 -15.18 7.35 -5.43
CA GLY A 512 -15.69 8.73 -5.51
C GLY A 512 -14.81 9.73 -4.76
N ASN A 513 -14.21 9.31 -3.65
CA ASN A 513 -13.30 10.14 -2.85
C ASN A 513 -11.97 10.40 -3.55
N THR A 514 -11.36 9.36 -4.13
CA THR A 514 -10.08 9.52 -4.82
C THR A 514 -10.22 10.32 -6.11
N VAL A 515 -11.33 10.13 -6.84
CA VAL A 515 -11.69 10.95 -8.01
C VAL A 515 -11.92 12.41 -7.60
N GLY A 516 -12.53 12.65 -6.43
CA GLY A 516 -12.65 13.99 -5.87
C GLY A 516 -11.28 14.63 -5.60
N GLN A 517 -10.36 13.91 -5.00
CA GLN A 517 -8.99 14.39 -4.75
C GLN A 517 -8.25 14.69 -6.08
N HIS A 518 -8.39 13.80 -7.07
CA HIS A 518 -7.83 14.01 -8.41
C HIS A 518 -8.37 15.28 -9.06
N ARG A 519 -9.69 15.47 -9.01
CA ARG A 519 -10.35 16.67 -9.54
C ARG A 519 -9.85 17.95 -8.87
N ASP A 520 -9.69 17.91 -7.55
CA ASP A 520 -9.23 19.05 -6.78
C ASP A 520 -7.69 19.27 -6.92
N GLY A 521 -6.95 18.26 -7.35
CA GLY A 521 -5.50 18.30 -7.58
C GLY A 521 -4.65 18.29 -6.30
N TYR A 522 -5.28 18.30 -5.12
CA TYR A 522 -4.64 18.29 -3.82
C TYR A 522 -5.32 17.29 -2.89
N THR A 523 -4.58 16.75 -1.95
CA THR A 523 -5.17 15.96 -0.85
C THR A 523 -6.01 16.84 0.06
N PHE A 524 -5.52 18.05 0.31
CA PHE A 524 -6.17 19.15 1.04
C PHE A 524 -5.54 20.49 0.65
N ALA A 525 -5.97 21.57 1.33
CA ALA A 525 -5.25 22.83 1.23
C ALA A 525 -3.76 22.60 1.49
N PRO A 526 -2.87 23.14 0.66
CA PRO A 526 -1.44 22.94 0.82
C PRO A 526 -0.99 23.18 2.26
N ALA A 527 -0.24 22.24 2.82
CA ALA A 527 0.17 22.28 4.22
C ALA A 527 0.88 23.57 4.63
N TRP A 528 1.67 24.15 3.71
CA TRP A 528 2.36 25.41 3.94
C TRP A 528 1.41 26.60 4.09
N ILE A 529 0.26 26.60 3.42
CA ILE A 529 -0.73 27.66 3.54
C ILE A 529 -1.40 27.60 4.89
N VAL A 530 -1.81 26.42 5.31
CA VAL A 530 -2.39 26.20 6.62
C VAL A 530 -1.43 26.66 7.72
N LYS A 531 -0.17 26.28 7.64
CA LYS A 531 0.86 26.70 8.60
C LYS A 531 1.02 28.23 8.64
N LYS A 532 1.15 28.87 7.49
CA LYS A 532 1.34 30.31 7.44
C LYS A 532 0.13 31.10 7.92
N ILE A 533 -1.09 30.60 7.71
CA ILE A 533 -2.32 31.28 8.12
C ILE A 533 -2.63 31.05 9.60
N LEU A 534 -2.51 29.82 10.05
CA LEU A 534 -2.97 29.42 11.38
C LEU A 534 -1.87 29.52 12.45
N ILE A 535 -0.61 29.51 12.03
CA ILE A 535 0.57 29.59 12.92
C ILE A 535 1.62 30.52 12.29
N PRO A 536 1.35 31.84 12.25
CA PRO A 536 2.25 32.77 11.55
C PRO A 536 3.65 32.86 12.12
N ASP A 537 3.82 32.61 13.41
CA ASP A 537 5.10 32.65 14.09
C ASP A 537 5.90 31.35 13.98
N HIS A 538 5.28 30.29 13.44
CA HIS A 538 5.93 29.03 13.17
C HIS A 538 6.34 28.99 11.71
N LYS A 539 7.63 29.10 11.48
CA LYS A 539 8.17 28.81 10.15
C LYS A 539 7.82 27.37 9.80
N PRO A 540 7.45 27.08 8.54
CA PRO A 540 7.23 25.69 8.09
C PRO A 540 8.46 24.79 8.29
N GLU A 541 9.56 25.35 8.66
CA GLU A 541 10.90 24.83 8.81
C GLU A 541 11.22 24.61 10.28
N GLY A 542 10.42 23.90 11.04
CA GLY A 542 10.77 23.44 12.39
C GLY A 542 11.50 22.11 12.36
N TYR A 543 12.28 21.82 13.40
CA TYR A 543 12.80 20.47 13.57
C TYR A 543 11.65 19.51 13.87
N ILE A 544 11.60 18.45 13.11
CA ILE A 544 10.68 17.33 13.29
C ILE A 544 11.55 16.13 13.62
N GLY A 545 11.35 15.55 14.78
CA GLY A 545 12.13 14.40 15.21
C GLY A 545 11.61 13.82 16.52
N TRP A 546 12.16 12.69 16.95
CA TRP A 546 11.63 11.88 18.02
C TRP A 546 12.52 11.78 19.24
N ASN A 547 13.82 11.61 19.06
CA ASN A 547 14.79 11.55 20.15
C ASN A 547 15.18 12.95 20.60
N LEU A 548 14.37 13.53 21.47
CA LEU A 548 14.71 14.82 22.06
C LEU A 548 15.70 14.62 23.20
N PRO A 549 16.72 15.47 23.29
CA PRO A 549 17.63 15.48 24.45
C PRO A 549 16.87 15.57 25.76
N ALA A 550 17.39 14.96 26.81
CA ALA A 550 16.77 15.01 28.13
C ALA A 550 16.62 16.47 28.59
N GLY A 551 15.42 16.82 29.08
CA GLY A 551 15.11 18.18 29.57
C GLY A 551 14.49 19.12 28.52
N VAL A 552 14.42 18.75 27.25
CA VAL A 552 13.77 19.57 26.23
C VAL A 552 12.26 19.48 26.33
N LYS A 553 11.58 20.61 26.39
CA LYS A 553 10.12 20.66 26.41
C LYS A 553 9.57 20.39 25.01
N LYS A 554 8.72 19.39 24.91
CA LYS A 554 7.95 19.11 23.70
C LYS A 554 6.77 20.08 23.59
N ARG A 555 6.59 20.71 22.45
CA ARG A 555 5.35 21.42 22.13
C ARG A 555 4.43 20.43 21.40
N VAL A 556 3.39 19.99 22.07
CA VAL A 556 2.38 19.10 21.52
C VAL A 556 1.07 19.83 21.36
N ALA A 557 0.43 19.67 20.23
CA ALA A 557 -0.92 20.17 20.01
C ALA A 557 -1.93 19.42 20.87
N ASN A 558 -2.76 20.13 21.58
CA ASN A 558 -3.93 19.55 22.23
C ASN A 558 -5.11 19.59 21.27
N ILE A 559 -5.48 18.42 20.78
CA ILE A 559 -6.59 18.26 19.84
C ILE A 559 -7.84 17.94 20.64
N LYS A 560 -8.88 18.76 20.47
CA LYS A 560 -10.21 18.45 20.97
C LYS A 560 -11.15 18.27 19.80
N ASN A 561 -11.69 17.10 19.68
CA ASN A 561 -12.73 16.81 18.70
C ASN A 561 -14.07 17.34 19.22
N ASN A 562 -14.92 17.85 18.35
CA ASN A 562 -16.28 18.22 18.67
C ASN A 562 -17.25 17.18 18.10
N PRO A 563 -17.70 16.20 18.92
CA PRO A 563 -18.43 15.03 18.43
C PRO A 563 -19.83 15.31 17.87
N GLY A 564 -20.27 16.58 17.84
CA GLY A 564 -21.65 16.91 17.45
C GLY A 564 -21.85 17.51 16.07
N SER A 565 -20.81 17.74 15.28
CA SER A 565 -20.95 18.63 14.10
C SER A 565 -20.33 18.12 12.80
N GLY A 566 -20.21 16.83 12.62
CA GLY A 566 -19.88 16.20 11.32
C GLY A 566 -18.54 16.61 10.66
N ASN A 567 -18.09 17.84 10.81
CA ASN A 567 -16.83 18.36 10.25
C ASN A 567 -16.30 19.59 10.99
N SER A 568 -16.84 19.95 12.15
CA SER A 568 -16.34 21.08 12.91
C SER A 568 -15.38 20.61 14.00
N TYR A 569 -14.16 21.02 13.86
CA TYR A 569 -13.10 20.76 14.82
C TYR A 569 -12.95 21.95 15.77
N THR A 570 -12.72 21.66 17.04
CA THR A 570 -12.38 22.72 17.99
C THR A 570 -10.98 23.25 17.74
N PRO A 571 -10.71 24.51 18.05
CA PRO A 571 -9.36 25.04 17.96
C PRO A 571 -8.37 24.22 18.78
N VAL A 572 -7.23 23.94 18.20
CA VAL A 572 -6.12 23.24 18.84
C VAL A 572 -5.19 24.28 19.47
N LYS A 573 -4.90 24.10 20.74
CA LYS A 573 -3.95 24.94 21.44
C LYS A 573 -2.60 24.27 21.45
N ILE A 574 -1.66 24.83 20.73
CA ILE A 574 -0.26 24.47 20.86
C ILE A 574 0.23 25.02 22.21
N LYS A 575 1.06 24.27 22.90
CA LYS A 575 1.67 24.71 24.14
C LYS A 575 2.58 25.91 23.83
N GLY A 576 2.05 27.10 24.05
CA GLY A 576 2.54 28.37 23.58
C GLY A 576 1.36 29.30 23.31
N PRO A 577 1.58 30.51 22.87
CA PRO A 577 0.50 31.49 22.71
C PRO A 577 -0.45 31.24 21.52
N THR A 578 -0.11 30.30 20.65
CA THR A 578 -0.84 30.13 19.37
C THR A 578 -1.93 29.08 19.47
N THR A 579 -3.14 29.46 19.12
CA THR A 579 -4.30 28.57 18.98
C THR A 579 -4.56 28.33 17.50
N VAL A 580 -4.69 27.06 17.09
CA VAL A 580 -4.99 26.68 15.72
C VAL A 580 -6.23 25.82 15.66
N SER A 581 -6.95 25.89 14.55
CA SER A 581 -8.08 25.02 14.29
C SER A 581 -7.61 23.66 13.81
N MET A 582 -8.23 22.59 14.27
CA MET A 582 -7.99 21.26 13.72
C MET A 582 -8.35 21.14 12.25
N TRP A 583 -9.14 22.03 11.78
CA TRP A 583 -9.49 22.09 10.38
C TRP A 583 -8.23 22.43 9.57
N ASN A 584 -7.69 21.47 8.85
CA ASN A 584 -6.47 21.61 8.07
C ASN A 584 -5.15 21.65 8.87
N LEU A 585 -5.03 20.93 9.93
CA LEU A 585 -3.80 20.88 10.70
C LEU A 585 -2.73 19.98 10.08
N THR A 586 -1.55 20.52 10.00
CA THR A 586 -0.35 19.77 9.68
C THR A 586 0.76 20.18 10.62
N PHE A 587 0.77 19.68 11.81
CA PHE A 587 1.95 19.84 12.65
C PHE A 587 2.07 18.68 13.63
N GLY A 588 3.24 18.51 14.14
CA GLY A 588 3.56 17.47 15.07
C GLY A 588 4.34 18.00 16.24
N MET A 589 5.16 17.17 16.84
CA MET A 589 6.10 17.62 17.85
C MET A 589 7.10 18.59 17.25
N ILE A 590 7.15 19.79 17.82
CA ILE A 590 8.14 20.79 17.49
C ILE A 590 9.13 20.79 18.63
N ALA A 591 10.38 20.52 18.32
CA ALA A 591 11.47 20.59 19.28
C ALA A 591 12.02 22.00 19.34
N GLU A 592 12.34 22.48 20.54
CA GLU A 592 13.01 23.77 20.77
C GLU A 592 14.49 23.69 20.42
N VAL A 593 15.06 22.50 20.43
CA VAL A 593 16.43 22.22 19.98
C VAL A 593 16.41 21.08 18.96
N PRO A 594 17.44 20.97 18.08
CA PRO A 594 17.53 19.87 17.14
C PRO A 594 17.48 18.52 17.88
N PRO A 595 16.59 17.59 17.48
CA PRO A 595 16.65 16.22 18.00
C PRO A 595 17.86 15.48 17.40
N ASP A 596 18.19 14.32 17.96
CA ASP A 596 19.27 13.47 17.45
C ASP A 596 19.08 13.07 15.99
N TYR A 597 17.83 12.99 15.56
CA TYR A 597 17.46 12.86 14.15
C TYR A 597 16.26 13.74 13.85
N SER A 598 16.16 14.12 12.59
CA SER A 598 15.08 14.95 12.08
C SER A 598 14.80 14.62 10.62
N TYR A 599 13.63 14.96 10.17
CA TYR A 599 13.30 14.91 8.75
C TYR A 599 12.44 16.09 8.32
N ARG A 600 12.56 16.43 7.05
CA ARG A 600 11.70 17.36 6.36
C ARG A 600 10.98 16.60 5.24
N LEU A 601 9.66 16.71 5.21
CA LEU A 601 8.83 16.14 4.18
C LEU A 601 8.27 17.23 3.28
N ASP A 602 8.47 17.07 1.98
CA ASP A 602 7.89 17.92 0.95
C ASP A 602 7.01 17.06 0.03
N TYR A 603 5.71 17.33 -0.01
CA TYR A 603 4.82 16.81 -1.05
C TYR A 603 5.03 17.60 -2.32
N LEU A 604 5.17 16.91 -3.45
CA LEU A 604 5.59 17.54 -4.68
C LEU A 604 4.39 17.87 -5.56
N LEU A 605 4.51 18.98 -6.27
CA LEU A 605 3.59 19.33 -7.34
C LEU A 605 4.11 18.75 -8.65
N ALA A 606 3.21 18.34 -9.52
CA ALA A 606 3.55 17.90 -10.86
C ALA A 606 4.34 18.98 -11.61
N VAL A 607 5.37 18.57 -12.32
CA VAL A 607 6.18 19.46 -13.15
C VAL A 607 5.67 19.50 -14.58
N LEU A 608 5.14 18.36 -15.04
CA LEU A 608 4.62 18.20 -16.39
C LEU A 608 3.31 17.42 -16.38
N GLU A 609 2.32 17.87 -17.13
CA GLU A 609 1.07 17.16 -17.40
C GLU A 609 0.74 17.17 -18.89
N GLY A 610 0.30 16.00 -19.39
CA GLY A 610 -0.08 15.88 -20.80
C GLY A 610 -1.46 16.49 -21.06
N GLY A 611 -1.57 17.18 -22.20
CA GLY A 611 -2.87 17.57 -22.75
C GLY A 611 -3.48 18.86 -22.24
N LEU A 612 -2.80 19.65 -21.41
CA LEU A 612 -3.40 20.83 -20.78
C LEU A 612 -2.75 22.14 -21.19
N PRO A 613 -3.48 23.00 -21.91
CA PRO A 613 -3.09 24.39 -22.02
C PRO A 613 -3.98 25.24 -21.11
N SER A 614 -3.52 25.77 -20.02
CA SER A 614 -4.04 27.02 -19.50
C SER A 614 -3.32 27.52 -18.26
N THR A 615 -3.30 28.80 -18.09
CA THR A 615 -2.73 29.47 -16.93
C THR A 615 -3.63 29.21 -15.72
N PRO A 616 -3.14 28.63 -14.62
CA PRO A 616 -3.94 28.47 -13.43
C PRO A 616 -4.39 29.84 -12.89
N PRO A 617 -5.55 29.93 -12.24
CA PRO A 617 -5.93 31.15 -11.55
C PRO A 617 -4.84 31.49 -10.52
N PRO A 618 -4.57 32.76 -10.28
CA PRO A 618 -3.58 33.14 -9.30
C PRO A 618 -3.95 32.57 -7.94
N ILE A 619 -2.97 31.94 -7.28
CA ILE A 619 -3.15 31.54 -5.89
C ILE A 619 -3.40 32.82 -5.09
N PRO A 620 -4.52 32.92 -4.34
CA PRO A 620 -4.81 34.13 -3.59
C PRO A 620 -3.65 34.47 -2.67
N PRO A 621 -3.31 35.75 -2.53
CA PRO A 621 -2.26 36.17 -1.61
C PRO A 621 -2.62 35.70 -0.20
N MET A 622 -1.61 35.28 0.53
CA MET A 622 -1.77 34.85 1.90
C MET A 622 -2.37 35.99 2.73
N PRO A 623 -3.50 35.76 3.41
CA PRO A 623 -4.03 36.78 4.28
C PRO A 623 -3.07 37.07 5.44
N THR A 624 -2.81 38.31 5.69
CA THR A 624 -2.02 38.78 6.84
C THR A 624 -2.99 39.12 7.97
N GLY A 625 -2.76 38.58 9.15
CA GLY A 625 -3.53 38.87 10.34
C GLY A 625 -2.83 38.39 11.59
N THR A 626 -2.90 39.19 12.65
CA THR A 626 -2.23 38.90 13.92
C THR A 626 -3.18 38.28 14.96
N SER A 627 -4.49 38.44 14.80
CA SER A 627 -5.48 37.87 15.72
C SER A 627 -5.96 36.48 15.27
N ASP A 628 -6.44 35.69 16.21
CA ASP A 628 -7.04 34.37 15.90
C ASP A 628 -8.26 34.48 15.00
N GLU A 629 -8.98 35.58 15.08
CA GLU A 629 -10.14 35.83 14.24
C GLU A 629 -9.74 36.20 12.81
N ASP A 630 -8.69 36.99 12.63
CA ASP A 630 -8.14 37.28 11.29
C ASP A 630 -7.61 35.99 10.64
N ARG A 631 -6.98 35.11 11.41
CA ARG A 631 -6.49 33.81 10.94
C ARG A 631 -7.64 32.89 10.50
N ARG A 632 -8.76 32.85 11.25
CA ARG A 632 -9.96 32.09 10.86
C ARG A 632 -10.60 32.66 9.59
N ARG A 633 -10.68 33.99 9.50
CA ARG A 633 -11.21 34.71 8.31
C ARG A 633 -10.32 34.41 7.10
N ALA A 634 -9.03 34.42 7.30
CA ALA A 634 -8.04 34.09 6.30
C ALA A 634 -8.14 32.64 5.83
N ALA A 635 -8.32 31.69 6.75
CA ALA A 635 -8.54 30.29 6.42
C ALA A 635 -9.86 30.09 5.65
N ALA A 636 -10.92 30.79 6.04
CA ALA A 636 -12.23 30.75 5.36
C ALA A 636 -12.14 31.35 3.95
N ALA A 637 -11.46 32.49 3.81
CA ALA A 637 -11.25 33.16 2.51
C ALA A 637 -10.41 32.27 1.58
N TYR A 638 -9.39 31.61 2.13
CA TYR A 638 -8.58 30.66 1.38
C TYR A 638 -9.38 29.41 0.96
N HIS A 639 -10.24 28.93 1.82
CA HIS A 639 -11.15 27.82 1.50
C HIS A 639 -12.14 28.20 0.39
N ALA A 640 -12.64 29.43 0.41
CA ALA A 640 -13.49 29.94 -0.67
C ALA A 640 -12.70 30.06 -1.99
N ALA A 641 -11.45 30.52 -1.91
CA ALA A 641 -10.58 30.64 -3.08
C ALA A 641 -10.12 29.28 -3.64
N THR A 642 -9.94 28.27 -2.78
CA THR A 642 -9.75 26.88 -3.25
C THR A 642 -11.00 26.31 -3.90
N GLY A 643 -12.19 26.84 -3.61
CA GLY A 643 -13.43 26.55 -4.35
C GLY A 643 -13.33 26.96 -5.82
N ASN A 644 -12.82 28.16 -6.08
CA ASN A 644 -12.55 28.62 -7.45
C ASN A 644 -11.44 27.82 -8.13
N TYR A 645 -10.43 27.41 -7.39
CA TYR A 645 -9.38 26.54 -7.88
C TYR A 645 -9.91 25.13 -8.18
N ARG A 646 -10.86 24.62 -7.40
CA ARG A 646 -11.58 23.37 -7.69
C ARG A 646 -12.34 23.44 -9.01
N ILE A 647 -13.05 24.52 -9.25
CA ILE A 647 -13.79 24.74 -10.52
C ILE A 647 -12.81 24.79 -11.70
N PHE A 648 -11.67 25.44 -11.51
CA PHE A 648 -10.62 25.46 -12.51
C PHE A 648 -10.03 24.06 -12.74
N ASN A 649 -9.75 23.29 -11.69
CA ASN A 649 -9.22 21.96 -11.77
C ASN A 649 -10.20 20.94 -12.39
N GLN A 650 -11.49 21.21 -12.32
CA GLN A 650 -12.49 20.44 -13.09
C GLN A 650 -12.32 20.58 -14.60
N ALA A 651 -11.81 21.70 -15.06
CA ALA A 651 -11.61 21.99 -16.47
C ALA A 651 -10.15 21.79 -16.93
N ASN A 652 -9.19 22.18 -16.10
CA ASN A 652 -7.77 22.21 -16.47
C ASN A 652 -6.87 22.13 -15.24
N VAL A 653 -6.33 20.98 -14.92
CA VAL A 653 -5.39 20.87 -13.81
C VAL A 653 -3.97 21.09 -14.29
N THR A 654 -3.31 22.08 -13.69
CA THR A 654 -1.86 22.24 -13.81
C THR A 654 -1.24 22.13 -12.42
N ARG A 655 -0.15 21.35 -12.31
CA ARG A 655 0.59 21.16 -11.06
C ARG A 655 -0.22 20.47 -9.96
N ARG A 656 -0.82 19.34 -10.28
CA ARG A 656 -1.50 18.55 -9.25
C ARG A 656 -0.50 17.89 -8.30
N GLU A 657 -0.92 17.74 -7.07
CA GLU A 657 -0.19 17.03 -6.02
C GLU A 657 -0.53 15.53 -6.02
N VAL A 658 -1.76 15.18 -6.41
CA VAL A 658 -2.31 13.84 -6.31
C VAL A 658 -3.03 13.43 -7.58
N VAL A 659 -2.76 12.22 -8.05
CA VAL A 659 -3.54 11.51 -9.06
C VAL A 659 -4.40 10.47 -8.33
N GLY A 660 -5.71 10.69 -8.29
CA GLY A 660 -6.69 9.85 -7.59
C GLY A 660 -7.59 9.05 -8.51
N VAL A 661 -7.23 8.93 -9.79
CA VAL A 661 -7.85 8.03 -10.78
C VAL A 661 -6.92 6.87 -11.07
N ASN A 662 -7.45 5.80 -11.67
CA ASN A 662 -6.64 4.65 -12.06
C ASN A 662 -5.45 5.07 -12.92
N ASN A 663 -4.28 4.55 -12.58
CA ASN A 663 -3.03 4.93 -13.23
C ASN A 663 -1.98 3.83 -13.13
N ILE A 664 -0.96 3.95 -13.97
CA ILE A 664 0.26 3.13 -13.93
C ILE A 664 1.47 4.06 -13.92
N ALA A 665 2.43 3.77 -13.07
CA ALA A 665 3.64 4.57 -12.94
C ALA A 665 4.79 4.04 -13.79
N GLU A 666 5.49 4.97 -14.42
CA GLU A 666 6.80 4.76 -15.02
C GLU A 666 7.83 5.58 -14.26
N ILE A 667 8.92 4.96 -13.85
CA ILE A 667 10.01 5.58 -13.10
C ILE A 667 11.25 5.62 -13.97
N THR A 668 11.77 6.82 -14.19
CA THR A 668 13.00 7.08 -14.95
C THR A 668 13.92 8.00 -14.16
N PHE A 669 15.14 8.19 -14.64
CA PHE A 669 16.19 8.89 -13.92
C PHE A 669 16.92 9.87 -14.83
N ASP A 670 17.25 11.05 -14.27
CA ASP A 670 18.10 12.05 -14.90
C ASP A 670 19.27 12.36 -13.96
N TRP A 671 20.41 11.72 -14.22
CA TRP A 671 21.62 11.88 -13.45
C TRP A 671 22.67 12.58 -14.30
N PHE A 672 23.05 13.77 -13.90
CA PHE A 672 23.92 14.67 -14.63
C PHE A 672 25.38 14.56 -14.18
N ALA A 673 26.29 14.92 -15.09
CA ALA A 673 27.74 14.88 -14.84
C ALA A 673 28.19 15.83 -13.71
N ASN A 674 27.43 16.90 -13.44
CA ASN A 674 27.67 17.82 -12.33
C ASN A 674 27.32 17.25 -10.95
N GLY A 675 26.77 16.02 -10.90
CA GLY A 675 26.38 15.35 -9.65
C GLY A 675 24.89 15.52 -9.27
N ASP A 676 24.13 16.31 -10.02
CA ASP A 676 22.68 16.41 -9.84
C ASP A 676 22.00 15.11 -10.21
N ARG A 677 21.08 14.66 -9.38
CA ARG A 677 20.35 13.40 -9.53
C ARG A 677 18.87 13.62 -9.29
N PHE A 678 18.08 13.21 -10.26
CA PHE A 678 16.64 13.28 -10.18
C PHE A 678 16.02 11.93 -10.49
N VAL A 679 14.88 11.64 -9.85
CA VAL A 679 13.98 10.59 -10.25
C VAL A 679 12.69 11.22 -10.76
N LEU A 680 12.20 10.70 -11.89
CA LEU A 680 10.96 11.11 -12.51
C LEU A 680 9.90 10.03 -12.27
N HIS A 681 8.79 10.42 -11.73
CA HIS A 681 7.62 9.58 -11.48
C HIS A 681 6.50 10.01 -12.42
N THR A 682 6.29 9.28 -13.49
CA THR A 682 5.29 9.57 -14.52
C THR A 682 4.10 8.63 -14.36
N LEU A 683 2.98 9.18 -13.93
CA LEU A 683 1.70 8.47 -13.80
C LEU A 683 0.90 8.63 -15.09
N ARG A 684 0.53 7.53 -15.73
CA ARG A 684 -0.30 7.51 -16.95
C ARG A 684 -1.71 7.11 -16.57
N TRP A 685 -2.68 7.89 -17.01
CA TRP A 685 -4.09 7.75 -16.64
C TRP A 685 -5.01 8.23 -17.77
N HIS A 686 -6.30 7.88 -17.69
CA HIS A 686 -7.29 8.31 -18.68
C HIS A 686 -8.05 9.53 -18.15
N ASP A 687 -8.08 10.60 -18.93
CA ASP A 687 -8.84 11.82 -18.63
C ASP A 687 -10.33 11.51 -18.46
N GLN A 688 -10.92 11.95 -17.37
CA GLN A 688 -12.30 11.61 -17.00
C GLN A 688 -13.35 12.25 -17.92
N GLY A 689 -13.01 13.36 -18.59
CA GLY A 689 -13.91 14.06 -19.50
C GLY A 689 -13.85 13.55 -20.92
N THR A 690 -12.65 13.25 -21.42
CA THR A 690 -12.41 12.87 -22.80
C THR A 690 -12.15 11.38 -23.02
N GLY A 691 -11.80 10.65 -21.95
CA GLY A 691 -11.34 9.27 -22.03
C GLY A 691 -9.94 9.09 -22.62
N ASN A 692 -9.28 10.17 -23.06
CA ASN A 692 -7.97 10.10 -23.66
C ASN A 692 -6.88 9.75 -22.64
N LEU A 693 -5.87 9.02 -23.11
CA LEU A 693 -4.67 8.75 -22.31
C LEU A 693 -3.87 10.04 -22.11
N THR A 694 -3.53 10.33 -20.88
CA THR A 694 -2.70 11.46 -20.47
C THR A 694 -1.70 11.05 -19.39
N PHE A 695 -0.96 12.00 -18.84
CA PHE A 695 0.04 11.71 -17.82
C PHE A 695 0.29 12.89 -16.89
N THR A 696 0.84 12.57 -15.73
CA THR A 696 1.33 13.52 -14.71
C THR A 696 2.73 13.11 -14.30
N THR A 697 3.70 14.00 -14.36
CA THR A 697 5.10 13.73 -14.00
C THR A 697 5.53 14.58 -12.81
N TYR A 698 6.05 13.91 -11.80
CA TYR A 698 6.76 14.50 -10.67
C TYR A 698 8.26 14.34 -10.86
N VAL A 699 9.02 15.35 -10.47
CA VAL A 699 10.49 15.31 -10.48
C VAL A 699 10.98 15.47 -9.07
N VAL A 700 11.68 14.48 -8.55
CA VAL A 700 12.21 14.49 -7.18
C VAL A 700 13.72 14.64 -7.21
N SER A 701 14.23 15.71 -6.62
CA SER A 701 15.66 15.90 -6.42
C SER A 701 16.16 14.95 -5.34
N LEU A 702 17.19 14.18 -5.66
CA LEU A 702 17.88 13.25 -4.77
C LEU A 702 19.11 13.86 -4.09
N ASN A 703 19.38 15.13 -4.37
CA ASN A 703 20.50 15.84 -3.77
C ASN A 703 20.13 16.36 -2.37
N PRO A 704 20.81 15.93 -1.30
CA PRO A 704 20.57 16.43 0.04
C PRO A 704 20.79 17.94 0.20
N SER A 705 21.65 18.52 -0.61
CA SER A 705 22.02 19.95 -0.58
C SER A 705 21.28 20.78 -1.62
N ASP A 706 20.16 20.31 -2.15
CA ASP A 706 19.38 21.06 -3.13
C ASP A 706 18.83 22.36 -2.51
N PRO A 707 19.19 23.54 -3.03
CA PRO A 707 18.79 24.82 -2.46
C PRO A 707 17.29 25.09 -2.56
N THR A 708 16.57 24.40 -3.44
CA THR A 708 15.12 24.46 -3.54
C THR A 708 14.43 23.91 -2.28
N TYR A 709 15.13 23.02 -1.57
CA TYR A 709 14.68 22.40 -0.32
C TYR A 709 15.66 22.73 0.81
N PRO A 710 15.64 23.95 1.34
CA PRO A 710 16.59 24.37 2.35
C PRO A 710 16.53 23.49 3.60
N GLU A 711 17.64 23.37 4.29
CA GLU A 711 17.72 22.61 5.54
C GLU A 711 16.68 23.11 6.56
N ILE A 712 16.19 22.18 7.36
CA ILE A 712 15.30 22.51 8.47
C ILE A 712 16.11 23.29 9.50
N LYS A 713 15.68 24.52 9.75
CA LYS A 713 16.30 25.35 10.80
C LYS A 713 15.53 25.22 12.10
N PRO A 714 16.19 25.32 13.26
CA PRO A 714 15.49 25.39 14.53
C PRO A 714 14.54 26.57 14.53
N LEU A 715 13.40 26.40 15.20
CA LEU A 715 12.54 27.52 15.48
C LEU A 715 13.31 28.52 16.35
N PRO A 716 13.23 29.80 16.09
CA PRO A 716 13.79 30.79 17.01
C PRO A 716 13.12 30.62 18.39
N PRO A 717 13.85 30.84 19.49
CA PRO A 717 13.36 30.67 20.84
C PRO A 717 12.09 31.46 21.14
#